data_4badd57d0d7ae90140209d378c087505
#
_entry.id   4badd57d0d7ae90140209d378c087505
#
_cell.length_a   1.000
_cell.length_b   1.000
_cell.length_c   1.000
_cell.angle_alpha   90.00
_cell.angle_beta   90.00
_cell.angle_gamma   90.00
#
_symmetry.space_group_name_H-M   'P 1'
#
loop_
_entity.id
_entity.type
_entity.pdbx_description
1 polymer ?
#
loop_
_entity_poly.entity_id
_entity_poly.type
_entity_poly.pdbx_seq_one_letter_code
_entity_poly.pdbx_strand_id
1 'polypeptide(L)'
;MTRLFILFSFFLIASNSFSQLIPSNGVAESKANYYALQHVNVYVSAYEFIENATVLIKGDKIEKIAKFILLPDACVEIDMEGQTIVPAFIELYSNIALPLPNNSSAGNRPQLETSKKGAYYWNEAIHPELDAASLFKIDAKANENLINMGFGFALTHVQDGIVRGSGALISLGNDDVNKQLIESNAGLFYSFSKGISNQTYPSSQMGSIALLRQSLYDLIYYQQNKANNDNSISMDAWSAKLKNPSFFKVDDKWEILRANKIAKEFGLDFIYVASGNEYANVDYLKKINPKLIVPINFPLAYNVQDPYLARQIPLSDLKHWELAPYNAKSLKENGLTVALSSDGITVPATFWKNIRKQIEIGLSVEQILESLTDIPAKMIGKEALIGSLEAGKLASFSVFEGNPFTAESSILEAWHLGERTVLKTPQKINALGHFSLLINGDKYQLDISGSKDKPKGKVYYTQEKIVKKKTVTDTISSDVEIVINQLDISMSFKFPIENELGGYQLHGKLKRDGDIMEGDLLLPDGNWGEWAAIRKPSSVPKASESDKEKKISAPDPQSWMPNLAYGQLYPSSDKPIVFKNATVWTNEDDGVISNASVVCFAGKIIAIAKGVVPIPPNAIIIDGTGMHLTSGIIDEHSHIAISKGVNEGGQTVTAEVSISDVVNPDDINIYRQLAGGVTAAQLLHGSANTIGGQSALIKLKWGASPDEMIIPNAPKFIKCALGENVKQSNWGDYNTVRFPQTRMGVEQVFYDGFKRAQAYKKEWTAYNLSAKNDKSIAPRKELELEVLCEILEGERKITCHSYVQSEINMLMKVADSMGFTVNTFTHILEGYKLADKMKEHGVGASTFSDWWAYKFEVNEAIPYNAALMNQQGLVVAINSDDAEMGRRLNQEAAKCVKYGGMSEMDAWKLVTLNPAKLLHLDDRMGSIRVGKDADLVLWSDNPLSINAVVQMTLIDGQVLFSLDQDNALQSRNKMERAHLTSLMLSQNQKNEATQKFKPKRHRQFHCNTIGEEGSELENAH
;
A
#
# COMPACT_ATOMS: atom_id res chain seq x y z
N MET A 1 -57.41 18.82 -13.19
CA MET A 1 -56.21 18.50 -12.34
C MET A 1 -55.01 18.00 -13.15
N THR A 2 -55.17 17.19 -14.16
CA THR A 2 -54.03 16.62 -14.93
C THR A 2 -53.20 17.63 -15.73
N ARG A 3 -53.80 18.75 -16.22
CA ARG A 3 -53.04 19.79 -16.94
C ARG A 3 -52.24 20.73 -16.00
N LEU A 4 -52.62 20.84 -14.79
CA LEU A 4 -51.87 21.64 -13.78
C LEU A 4 -50.66 20.88 -13.28
N PHE A 5 -50.71 19.55 -13.23
CA PHE A 5 -49.59 18.69 -12.81
C PHE A 5 -48.48 18.64 -13.86
N ILE A 6 -48.82 18.69 -15.15
CA ILE A 6 -47.85 18.74 -16.25
C ILE A 6 -47.11 20.08 -16.30
N LEU A 7 -47.79 21.20 -16.02
CA LEU A 7 -47.13 22.51 -15.92
C LEU A 7 -46.21 22.62 -14.70
N PHE A 8 -46.55 21.99 -13.57
CA PHE A 8 -45.72 21.96 -12.36
C PHE A 8 -44.49 21.04 -12.53
N SER A 9 -44.65 19.92 -13.25
CA SER A 9 -43.54 19.02 -13.59
C SER A 9 -42.56 19.67 -14.61
N PHE A 10 -43.06 20.52 -15.52
CA PHE A 10 -42.19 21.26 -16.41
C PHE A 10 -41.44 22.41 -15.73
N PHE A 11 -42.00 23.00 -14.68
CA PHE A 11 -41.33 24.03 -13.88
C PHE A 11 -40.27 23.48 -12.95
N LEU A 12 -40.39 22.20 -12.48
CA LEU A 12 -39.42 21.51 -11.69
C LEU A 12 -38.25 20.94 -12.51
N ILE A 13 -38.44 20.72 -13.82
CA ILE A 13 -37.38 20.28 -14.73
C ILE A 13 -36.57 21.47 -15.28
N ALA A 14 -37.17 22.67 -15.31
CA ALA A 14 -36.48 23.86 -15.81
C ALA A 14 -35.53 24.55 -14.81
N SER A 15 -35.51 24.08 -13.54
CA SER A 15 -34.69 24.73 -12.49
C SER A 15 -33.28 24.14 -12.27
N ASN A 16 -32.84 23.19 -13.09
CA ASN A 16 -31.50 22.59 -12.95
C ASN A 16 -30.62 22.65 -14.22
N SER A 17 -30.90 23.55 -15.15
CA SER A 17 -29.96 23.82 -16.24
C SER A 17 -29.09 25.03 -15.88
N PHE A 18 -28.10 24.83 -15.01
CA PHE A 18 -27.00 25.77 -14.94
C PHE A 18 -26.12 25.57 -16.17
N SER A 19 -26.32 26.43 -17.16
CA SER A 19 -25.31 26.61 -18.20
C SER A 19 -24.04 27.16 -17.60
N GLN A 20 -22.90 26.59 -17.94
CA GLN A 20 -21.61 26.92 -17.39
C GLN A 20 -21.06 28.32 -17.69
N LEU A 21 -21.76 29.08 -18.56
CA LEU A 21 -21.38 30.46 -18.90
C LEU A 21 -22.65 31.31 -18.92
N ILE A 22 -22.94 31.96 -17.81
CA ILE A 22 -23.85 33.11 -17.83
C ILE A 22 -22.97 34.28 -18.26
N PRO A 23 -23.14 34.85 -19.49
CA PRO A 23 -22.42 36.07 -19.84
C PRO A 23 -22.86 37.15 -18.86
N SER A 24 -21.94 37.68 -18.06
CA SER A 24 -22.26 38.83 -17.25
C SER A 24 -22.41 40.05 -18.15
N ASN A 25 -23.66 40.49 -18.32
CA ASN A 25 -23.94 41.76 -18.96
C ASN A 25 -23.76 42.88 -17.93
N GLY A 26 -22.65 43.56 -17.98
CA GLY A 26 -22.35 44.68 -17.10
C GLY A 26 -20.88 45.08 -17.17
N VAL A 27 -20.56 46.21 -16.59
CA VAL A 27 -19.15 46.60 -16.39
C VAL A 27 -18.57 45.67 -15.38
N ALA A 28 -17.46 44.96 -15.73
CA ALA A 28 -16.73 44.15 -14.78
C ALA A 28 -16.32 45.02 -13.57
N GLU A 29 -16.46 44.51 -12.36
CA GLU A 29 -15.95 45.21 -11.19
C GLU A 29 -14.48 45.57 -11.40
N SER A 30 -14.17 46.85 -11.15
CA SER A 30 -12.80 47.31 -11.20
C SER A 30 -11.96 46.61 -10.13
N LYS A 31 -11.18 45.60 -10.51
CA LYS A 31 -10.23 44.95 -9.59
C LYS A 31 -9.08 45.89 -9.35
N ALA A 32 -8.63 45.97 -8.12
CA ALA A 32 -7.42 46.72 -7.78
C ALA A 32 -6.21 46.12 -8.53
N ASN A 33 -5.43 46.95 -9.19
CA ASN A 33 -4.24 46.51 -9.92
C ASN A 33 -3.12 46.04 -8.99
N TYR A 34 -3.10 46.58 -7.75
CA TYR A 34 -2.08 46.31 -6.76
C TYR A 34 -2.69 46.11 -5.37
N TYR A 35 -2.17 45.14 -4.65
CA TYR A 35 -2.38 44.94 -3.22
C TYR A 35 -1.02 44.98 -2.51
N ALA A 36 -0.94 45.71 -1.40
CA ALA A 36 0.20 45.69 -0.50
C ALA A 36 -0.22 45.12 0.87
N LEU A 37 0.29 43.96 1.20
CA LEU A 37 0.12 43.33 2.49
C LEU A 37 1.29 43.75 3.37
N GLN A 38 1.02 44.62 4.37
CA GLN A 38 2.07 45.28 5.19
C GLN A 38 2.19 44.58 6.55
N HIS A 39 3.36 44.77 7.17
CA HIS A 39 3.68 44.32 8.54
C HIS A 39 3.48 42.80 8.74
N VAL A 40 3.68 42.03 7.71
CA VAL A 40 3.44 40.59 7.73
C VAL A 40 4.74 39.79 7.79
N ASN A 41 4.74 38.66 8.49
CA ASN A 41 5.83 37.71 8.42
C ASN A 41 5.63 36.81 7.18
N VAL A 42 6.69 36.55 6.42
CA VAL A 42 6.57 35.85 5.14
C VAL A 42 7.60 34.74 4.99
N TYR A 43 7.16 33.52 4.77
CA TYR A 43 7.99 32.50 4.15
C TYR A 43 7.97 32.72 2.63
N VAL A 44 9.04 33.32 2.10
CA VAL A 44 9.19 33.49 0.63
C VAL A 44 9.39 32.14 -0.03
N SER A 45 10.18 31.29 0.60
CA SER A 45 10.39 29.88 0.27
C SER A 45 10.54 29.05 1.55
N ALA A 46 10.79 27.76 1.44
CA ALA A 46 11.07 26.91 2.60
C ALA A 46 12.27 27.39 3.44
N TYR A 47 13.25 28.02 2.81
CA TYR A 47 14.52 28.43 3.43
C TYR A 47 14.70 29.93 3.54
N GLU A 48 13.73 30.73 3.11
CA GLU A 48 13.78 32.21 3.20
C GLU A 48 12.56 32.72 3.94
N PHE A 49 12.79 33.30 5.12
CA PHE A 49 11.78 33.89 5.99
C PHE A 49 12.12 35.36 6.25
N ILE A 50 11.15 36.26 6.04
CA ILE A 50 11.31 37.70 6.26
C ILE A 50 10.25 38.13 7.28
N GLU A 51 10.72 38.65 8.42
CA GLU A 51 9.86 39.25 9.43
C GLU A 51 9.50 40.70 9.09
N ASN A 52 8.26 41.08 9.37
CA ASN A 52 7.72 42.40 9.19
C ASN A 52 7.98 42.96 7.76
N ALA A 53 7.54 42.19 6.78
CA ALA A 53 7.69 42.48 5.35
C ALA A 53 6.44 43.14 4.78
N THR A 54 6.59 43.67 3.58
CA THR A 54 5.52 44.07 2.68
C THR A 54 5.52 43.12 1.49
N VAL A 55 4.36 42.56 1.14
CA VAL A 55 4.12 41.75 -0.05
C VAL A 55 3.35 42.62 -1.05
N LEU A 56 3.97 42.93 -2.17
CA LEU A 56 3.30 43.67 -3.26
C LEU A 56 2.85 42.68 -4.32
N ILE A 57 1.56 42.68 -4.59
CA ILE A 57 0.88 41.82 -5.56
C ILE A 57 0.41 42.70 -6.72
N LYS A 58 0.64 42.24 -7.95
CA LYS A 58 0.14 42.86 -9.18
C LYS A 58 -0.67 41.87 -9.99
N GLY A 59 -1.99 42.06 -10.02
CA GLY A 59 -2.88 41.10 -10.66
C GLY A 59 -2.77 39.70 -10.02
N ASP A 60 -2.36 38.71 -10.79
CA ASP A 60 -2.22 37.30 -10.37
C ASP A 60 -0.82 36.95 -9.88
N LYS A 61 0.12 37.92 -9.81
CA LYS A 61 1.53 37.64 -9.53
C LYS A 61 2.08 38.41 -8.34
N ILE A 62 3.09 37.82 -7.70
CA ILE A 62 3.95 38.51 -6.76
C ILE A 62 4.85 39.48 -7.55
N GLU A 63 4.76 40.76 -7.27
CA GLU A 63 5.64 41.80 -7.85
C GLU A 63 6.94 41.93 -7.06
N LYS A 64 6.82 42.00 -5.73
CA LYS A 64 7.99 42.15 -4.84
C LYS A 64 7.64 41.81 -3.38
N ILE A 65 8.64 41.26 -2.68
CA ILE A 65 8.59 41.09 -1.21
C ILE A 65 9.85 41.71 -0.62
N ALA A 66 9.70 42.64 0.34
CA ALA A 66 10.80 43.22 1.08
C ALA A 66 10.30 43.88 2.36
N LYS A 67 11.21 44.19 3.30
CA LYS A 67 10.84 44.94 4.54
C LYS A 67 10.29 46.33 4.28
N PHE A 68 10.72 46.92 3.18
CA PHE A 68 10.22 48.23 2.74
C PHE A 68 10.07 48.27 1.22
N ILE A 69 8.89 48.68 0.76
CA ILE A 69 8.57 48.82 -0.67
C ILE A 69 7.92 50.21 -0.87
N LEU A 70 8.37 50.97 -1.87
CA LEU A 70 7.66 52.13 -2.32
C LEU A 70 6.40 51.66 -3.07
N LEU A 71 5.24 51.99 -2.55
CA LEU A 71 3.95 51.51 -3.08
C LEU A 71 3.55 52.29 -4.34
N PRO A 72 2.99 51.65 -5.35
CA PRO A 72 2.40 52.30 -6.52
C PRO A 72 1.17 53.14 -6.13
N ASP A 73 0.87 54.18 -6.96
CA ASP A 73 -0.41 54.88 -6.83
C ASP A 73 -1.60 53.93 -7.02
N ALA A 74 -2.68 54.18 -6.28
CA ALA A 74 -3.91 53.33 -6.28
C ALA A 74 -3.70 51.88 -5.81
N CYS A 75 -2.72 51.63 -4.95
CA CYS A 75 -2.54 50.36 -4.26
C CYS A 75 -3.54 50.17 -3.12
N VAL A 76 -4.11 49.01 -2.97
CA VAL A 76 -4.91 48.64 -1.80
C VAL A 76 -3.96 48.15 -0.71
N GLU A 77 -3.87 48.91 0.37
CA GLU A 77 -3.04 48.59 1.53
C GLU A 77 -3.85 47.79 2.56
N ILE A 78 -3.29 46.63 2.99
CA ILE A 78 -3.88 45.78 4.02
C ILE A 78 -2.84 45.54 5.11
N ASP A 79 -3.19 45.96 6.33
CA ASP A 79 -2.34 45.74 7.50
C ASP A 79 -2.53 44.31 8.02
N MET A 80 -1.43 43.55 8.06
CA MET A 80 -1.34 42.14 8.43
C MET A 80 -0.51 41.94 9.71
N GLU A 81 -0.47 42.92 10.61
CA GLU A 81 0.32 42.82 11.82
C GLU A 81 0.02 41.57 12.63
N GLY A 82 1.05 40.84 13.02
CA GLY A 82 0.95 39.58 13.77
C GLY A 82 0.55 38.35 12.95
N GLN A 83 0.40 38.47 11.62
CA GLN A 83 0.06 37.38 10.72
C GLN A 83 1.29 36.84 10.00
N THR A 84 1.18 35.62 9.51
CA THR A 84 2.24 34.95 8.74
C THR A 84 1.72 34.42 7.41
N ILE A 85 2.40 34.77 6.33
CA ILE A 85 2.14 34.27 4.98
C ILE A 85 3.03 33.05 4.71
N VAL A 86 2.41 32.00 4.14
CA VAL A 86 3.09 30.79 3.68
C VAL A 86 2.70 30.53 2.23
N PRO A 87 3.64 30.17 1.33
CA PRO A 87 3.30 29.79 -0.04
C PRO A 87 2.22 28.70 -0.04
N ALA A 88 1.28 28.77 -0.96
CA ALA A 88 0.25 27.76 -1.09
C ALA A 88 0.85 26.37 -1.33
N PHE A 89 0.38 25.38 -0.58
CA PHE A 89 0.80 24.00 -0.73
C PHE A 89 0.27 23.41 -2.05
N ILE A 90 0.93 22.38 -2.54
CA ILE A 90 0.63 21.71 -3.80
C ILE A 90 0.30 20.24 -3.51
N GLU A 91 -0.95 19.83 -3.75
CA GLU A 91 -1.36 18.44 -3.66
C GLU A 91 -1.12 17.74 -5.01
N LEU A 92 -0.26 16.73 -5.03
CA LEU A 92 0.12 16.03 -6.26
C LEU A 92 -0.73 14.80 -6.57
N TYR A 93 -1.58 14.36 -5.65
CA TYR A 93 -2.40 13.18 -5.84
C TYR A 93 -3.84 13.44 -5.36
N SER A 94 -4.70 13.87 -6.26
CA SER A 94 -6.07 14.23 -5.95
C SER A 94 -7.05 13.79 -7.06
N ASN A 95 -8.31 13.63 -6.71
CA ASN A 95 -9.44 13.50 -7.64
C ASN A 95 -10.47 14.62 -7.45
N ILE A 96 -10.05 15.69 -6.79
CA ILE A 96 -10.92 16.81 -6.47
C ILE A 96 -11.48 17.43 -7.76
N ALA A 97 -12.71 17.89 -7.69
CA ALA A 97 -13.40 18.53 -8.80
C ALA A 97 -13.63 17.63 -10.04
N LEU A 98 -13.46 16.32 -9.90
CA LEU A 98 -13.75 15.36 -10.96
C LEU A 98 -14.97 14.49 -10.59
N PRO A 99 -15.72 14.00 -11.58
CA PRO A 99 -16.78 13.04 -11.33
C PRO A 99 -16.17 11.75 -10.77
N LEU A 100 -16.81 11.20 -9.74
CA LEU A 100 -16.41 9.86 -9.25
C LEU A 100 -16.72 8.82 -10.32
N PRO A 101 -15.83 7.84 -10.52
CA PRO A 101 -16.10 6.72 -11.40
C PRO A 101 -17.39 6.01 -10.97
N ASN A 102 -18.34 5.83 -11.91
CA ASN A 102 -19.58 5.15 -11.62
C ASN A 102 -19.38 3.63 -11.67
N ASN A 103 -19.54 2.95 -10.57
CA ASN A 103 -19.73 1.51 -10.56
C ASN A 103 -21.10 1.18 -11.19
N SER A 104 -21.12 0.86 -12.47
CA SER A 104 -22.23 0.10 -13.01
C SER A 104 -22.16 -1.29 -12.37
N SER A 105 -23.18 -1.67 -11.59
CA SER A 105 -23.25 -3.02 -11.06
C SER A 105 -23.13 -4.01 -12.23
N ALA A 106 -22.03 -4.74 -12.27
CA ALA A 106 -21.88 -5.85 -13.20
C ALA A 106 -23.05 -6.83 -12.91
N GLY A 107 -23.79 -7.16 -13.94
CA GLY A 107 -24.67 -8.31 -13.85
C GLY A 107 -23.81 -9.55 -13.56
N ASN A 108 -24.38 -10.62 -13.02
CA ASN A 108 -23.70 -11.89 -12.68
C ASN A 108 -23.02 -12.61 -13.88
N ARG A 109 -22.76 -11.93 -14.98
CA ARG A 109 -22.10 -12.50 -16.15
C ARG A 109 -20.70 -11.92 -16.31
N PRO A 110 -19.69 -12.77 -16.60
CA PRO A 110 -18.34 -12.32 -16.83
C PRO A 110 -18.28 -11.40 -18.06
N GLN A 111 -17.57 -10.29 -17.95
CA GLN A 111 -17.31 -9.42 -19.08
C GLN A 111 -15.94 -9.79 -19.69
N LEU A 112 -15.98 -10.47 -20.84
CA LEU A 112 -14.75 -10.90 -21.54
C LEU A 112 -14.23 -9.79 -22.48
N GLU A 113 -15.16 -9.05 -23.12
CA GLU A 113 -14.84 -7.99 -24.08
C GLU A 113 -15.14 -6.60 -23.48
N THR A 114 -14.52 -5.58 -24.06
CA THR A 114 -14.79 -4.21 -23.67
C THR A 114 -16.23 -3.80 -23.99
N SER A 115 -16.85 -3.06 -23.09
CA SER A 115 -18.13 -2.41 -23.30
C SER A 115 -18.01 -1.06 -24.04
N LYS A 116 -16.80 -0.51 -24.15
CA LYS A 116 -16.55 0.76 -24.84
C LYS A 116 -16.77 0.63 -26.34
N LYS A 117 -17.49 1.61 -26.91
CA LYS A 117 -17.72 1.70 -28.36
C LYS A 117 -16.76 2.71 -28.96
N GLY A 118 -16.04 2.31 -29.98
CA GLY A 118 -15.08 3.15 -30.70
C GLY A 118 -13.69 2.51 -30.77
N ALA A 119 -12.74 3.21 -31.35
CA ALA A 119 -11.38 2.73 -31.56
C ALA A 119 -10.51 2.88 -30.30
N TYR A 120 -10.96 2.32 -29.17
CA TYR A 120 -10.23 2.28 -27.91
C TYR A 120 -9.39 1.01 -27.79
N TYR A 121 -8.49 1.00 -26.80
CA TYR A 121 -7.76 -0.22 -26.44
C TYR A 121 -8.74 -1.29 -25.93
N TRP A 122 -8.42 -2.56 -26.17
CA TRP A 122 -9.34 -3.66 -25.94
C TRP A 122 -9.65 -3.91 -24.44
N ASN A 123 -8.78 -3.45 -23.53
CA ASN A 123 -8.98 -3.60 -22.10
C ASN A 123 -9.35 -2.26 -21.45
N GLU A 124 -10.44 -2.26 -20.68
CA GLU A 124 -11.00 -1.06 -20.05
C GLU A 124 -10.16 -0.48 -18.91
N ALA A 125 -9.22 -1.25 -18.36
CA ALA A 125 -8.29 -0.73 -17.36
C ALA A 125 -7.15 0.11 -17.98
N ILE A 126 -7.04 0.12 -19.31
CA ILE A 126 -6.04 0.89 -20.07
C ILE A 126 -6.79 2.01 -20.80
N HIS A 127 -6.83 3.20 -20.19
CA HIS A 127 -7.55 4.35 -20.74
C HIS A 127 -6.73 5.66 -20.69
N PRO A 128 -5.59 5.70 -21.38
CA PRO A 128 -4.74 6.88 -21.46
C PRO A 128 -5.45 8.09 -22.13
N GLU A 129 -6.56 7.88 -22.82
CA GLU A 129 -7.40 8.92 -23.43
C GLU A 129 -8.15 9.77 -22.42
N LEU A 130 -8.32 9.33 -21.17
CA LEU A 130 -8.95 10.15 -20.14
C LEU A 130 -8.14 11.43 -19.92
N ASP A 131 -8.87 12.53 -19.82
CA ASP A 131 -8.31 13.86 -19.67
C ASP A 131 -9.04 14.61 -18.56
N ALA A 132 -8.36 14.80 -17.43
CA ALA A 132 -8.93 15.46 -16.26
C ALA A 132 -9.36 16.91 -16.57
N ALA A 133 -8.63 17.62 -17.43
CA ALA A 133 -8.95 19.00 -17.79
C ALA A 133 -10.31 19.11 -18.51
N SER A 134 -10.71 18.09 -19.26
CA SER A 134 -12.02 18.05 -19.94
C SER A 134 -13.18 17.67 -19.02
N LEU A 135 -12.88 17.07 -17.86
CA LEU A 135 -13.87 16.56 -16.90
C LEU A 135 -14.04 17.45 -15.67
N PHE A 136 -13.06 18.27 -15.40
CA PHE A 136 -12.96 19.08 -14.20
C PHE A 136 -14.11 20.11 -14.11
N LYS A 137 -14.66 20.25 -12.90
CA LYS A 137 -15.70 21.23 -12.55
C LYS A 137 -15.32 21.91 -11.26
N ILE A 138 -15.65 23.21 -11.14
CA ILE A 138 -15.47 23.91 -9.87
C ILE A 138 -16.41 23.28 -8.83
N ASP A 139 -15.83 22.89 -7.70
CA ASP A 139 -16.55 22.46 -6.50
C ASP A 139 -15.99 23.21 -5.29
N ALA A 140 -16.58 24.36 -5.00
CA ALA A 140 -16.15 25.24 -3.92
C ALA A 140 -16.15 24.51 -2.55
N LYS A 141 -17.10 23.59 -2.31
CA LYS A 141 -17.19 22.85 -1.06
C LYS A 141 -16.08 21.79 -0.94
N ALA A 142 -15.78 21.09 -2.03
CA ALA A 142 -14.68 20.14 -2.05
C ALA A 142 -13.33 20.84 -1.90
N ASN A 143 -13.15 22.01 -2.54
CA ASN A 143 -11.95 22.82 -2.42
C ASN A 143 -11.72 23.33 -0.99
N GLU A 144 -12.79 23.64 -0.26
CA GLU A 144 -12.74 24.22 1.09
C GLU A 144 -11.85 23.41 2.07
N ASN A 145 -11.94 22.08 2.02
CA ASN A 145 -11.13 21.23 2.91
C ASN A 145 -9.62 21.38 2.60
N LEU A 146 -9.23 21.34 1.33
CA LEU A 146 -7.83 21.51 0.93
C LEU A 146 -7.33 22.92 1.23
N ILE A 147 -8.14 23.95 0.98
CA ILE A 147 -7.82 25.35 1.31
C ILE A 147 -7.56 25.50 2.81
N ASN A 148 -8.39 24.90 3.66
CA ASN A 148 -8.22 24.91 5.12
C ASN A 148 -7.02 24.06 5.60
N MET A 149 -6.44 23.24 4.74
CA MET A 149 -5.15 22.56 4.97
C MET A 149 -3.96 23.39 4.47
N GLY A 150 -4.19 24.50 3.76
CA GLY A 150 -3.15 25.38 3.20
C GLY A 150 -2.81 25.10 1.74
N PHE A 151 -3.51 24.18 1.08
CA PHE A 151 -3.31 23.92 -0.34
C PHE A 151 -3.94 25.02 -1.19
N GLY A 152 -3.23 25.45 -2.22
CA GLY A 152 -3.75 26.36 -3.22
C GLY A 152 -3.76 25.76 -4.62
N PHE A 153 -3.07 24.63 -4.80
CA PHE A 153 -3.00 23.92 -6.06
C PHE A 153 -3.23 22.43 -5.85
N ALA A 154 -3.86 21.79 -6.81
CA ALA A 154 -4.02 20.34 -6.84
C ALA A 154 -3.76 19.79 -8.25
N LEU A 155 -3.02 18.68 -8.33
CA LEU A 155 -2.90 17.86 -9.52
C LEU A 155 -4.00 16.81 -9.46
N THR A 156 -5.11 17.09 -10.13
CA THR A 156 -6.30 16.23 -10.11
C THR A 156 -6.32 15.30 -11.32
N HIS A 157 -6.71 14.03 -11.09
CA HIS A 157 -6.81 13.01 -12.13
C HIS A 157 -7.90 11.98 -11.80
N VAL A 158 -8.36 11.25 -12.78
CA VAL A 158 -9.29 10.14 -12.58
C VAL A 158 -8.54 8.97 -11.95
N GLN A 159 -8.89 8.61 -10.70
CA GLN A 159 -8.21 7.55 -9.94
C GLN A 159 -8.80 6.17 -10.27
N ASP A 160 -8.77 5.78 -11.54
CA ASP A 160 -9.35 4.55 -12.02
C ASP A 160 -8.45 3.88 -13.09
N GLY A 161 -8.32 2.55 -13.02
CA GLY A 161 -7.59 1.75 -13.99
C GLY A 161 -6.07 1.66 -13.77
N ILE A 162 -5.43 0.90 -14.66
CA ILE A 162 -3.98 0.65 -14.68
C ILE A 162 -3.25 1.81 -15.37
N VAL A 163 -3.78 2.30 -16.50
CA VAL A 163 -3.34 3.53 -17.14
C VAL A 163 -4.51 4.52 -17.07
N ARG A 164 -4.36 5.58 -16.31
CA ARG A 164 -5.47 6.43 -15.82
C ARG A 164 -5.67 7.72 -16.59
N GLY A 165 -4.90 7.94 -17.66
CA GLY A 165 -4.93 9.17 -18.42
C GLY A 165 -4.19 10.34 -17.76
N SER A 166 -4.48 11.56 -18.24
CA SER A 166 -3.77 12.76 -17.80
C SER A 166 -4.41 13.45 -16.61
N GLY A 167 -3.57 14.00 -15.75
CA GLY A 167 -3.97 14.93 -14.70
C GLY A 167 -3.92 16.38 -15.13
N ALA A 168 -4.76 17.20 -14.52
CA ALA A 168 -4.80 18.65 -14.66
C ALA A 168 -4.28 19.32 -13.38
N LEU A 169 -3.38 20.28 -13.52
CA LEU A 169 -2.99 21.16 -12.43
C LEU A 169 -3.99 22.31 -12.35
N ILE A 170 -4.66 22.40 -11.22
CA ILE A 170 -5.69 23.42 -10.97
C ILE A 170 -5.33 24.27 -9.77
N SER A 171 -5.75 25.54 -9.78
CA SER A 171 -5.85 26.38 -8.60
C SER A 171 -7.15 26.09 -7.86
N LEU A 172 -7.15 26.15 -6.54
CA LEU A 172 -8.31 25.84 -5.70
C LEU A 172 -9.22 27.07 -5.43
N GLY A 173 -8.99 28.21 -6.09
CA GLY A 173 -9.83 29.38 -5.99
C GLY A 173 -11.27 29.13 -6.48
N ASN A 174 -12.13 30.16 -6.39
CA ASN A 174 -13.53 30.10 -6.80
C ASN A 174 -13.82 30.85 -8.11
N ASP A 175 -12.79 31.13 -8.87
CA ASP A 175 -12.89 31.85 -10.14
C ASP A 175 -13.42 30.95 -11.28
N ASP A 176 -13.53 31.57 -12.46
CA ASP A 176 -13.86 30.88 -13.71
C ASP A 176 -12.96 29.64 -13.94
N VAL A 177 -13.56 28.53 -14.38
CA VAL A 177 -12.87 27.28 -14.74
C VAL A 177 -11.63 27.53 -15.58
N ASN A 178 -11.70 28.43 -16.56
CA ASN A 178 -10.59 28.73 -17.45
C ASN A 178 -9.41 29.39 -16.74
N LYS A 179 -9.65 30.13 -15.66
CA LYS A 179 -8.58 30.73 -14.86
C LYS A 179 -7.98 29.76 -13.84
N GLN A 180 -8.79 28.83 -13.34
CA GLN A 180 -8.31 27.82 -12.39
C GLN A 180 -7.45 26.75 -13.03
N LEU A 181 -7.63 26.46 -14.31
CA LEU A 181 -6.80 25.51 -15.04
C LEU A 181 -5.42 26.08 -15.33
N ILE A 182 -4.41 25.65 -14.57
CA ILE A 182 -3.01 26.09 -14.74
C ILE A 182 -2.33 25.31 -15.86
N GLU A 183 -2.54 23.97 -15.89
CA GLU A 183 -1.97 23.10 -16.91
C GLU A 183 -2.91 21.94 -17.19
N SER A 184 -3.31 21.77 -18.43
CA SER A 184 -4.28 20.74 -18.83
C SER A 184 -3.70 19.33 -18.85
N ASN A 185 -2.39 19.18 -18.97
CA ASN A 185 -1.71 17.92 -19.18
C ASN A 185 -0.44 17.82 -18.31
N ALA A 186 -0.64 17.91 -16.99
CA ALA A 186 0.44 18.06 -16.02
C ALA A 186 1.08 16.74 -15.60
N GLY A 187 0.52 15.60 -15.98
CA GLY A 187 1.08 14.27 -15.67
C GLY A 187 0.25 13.12 -16.24
N LEU A 188 0.85 11.95 -16.33
CA LEU A 188 0.21 10.69 -16.71
C LEU A 188 0.22 9.73 -15.53
N PHE A 189 -0.90 9.09 -15.23
CA PHE A 189 -1.08 8.30 -14.02
C PHE A 189 -1.22 6.81 -14.29
N TYR A 190 -0.59 6.02 -13.43
CA TYR A 190 -0.55 4.56 -13.49
C TYR A 190 -0.81 3.92 -12.12
N SER A 191 -1.21 2.65 -12.13
CA SER A 191 -1.25 1.77 -10.95
C SER A 191 -1.27 0.31 -11.36
N PHE A 192 -1.25 -0.62 -10.39
CA PHE A 192 -1.56 -2.02 -10.62
C PHE A 192 -3.02 -2.39 -10.37
N SER A 193 -3.86 -1.43 -10.02
CA SER A 193 -5.30 -1.65 -9.84
C SER A 193 -6.05 -1.50 -11.15
N LYS A 194 -6.89 -2.47 -11.52
CA LYS A 194 -7.78 -2.35 -12.68
C LYS A 194 -8.93 -1.35 -12.48
N GLY A 195 -9.05 -0.81 -11.26
CA GLY A 195 -10.11 0.13 -10.92
C GLY A 195 -11.50 -0.50 -10.93
N ILE A 196 -12.47 0.22 -11.48
CA ILE A 196 -13.88 -0.20 -11.55
C ILE A 196 -14.21 -1.09 -12.76
N SER A 197 -13.20 -1.44 -13.59
CA SER A 197 -13.41 -2.30 -14.75
C SER A 197 -14.01 -3.64 -14.35
N ASN A 198 -15.11 -4.02 -15.01
CA ASN A 198 -15.78 -5.29 -14.83
C ASN A 198 -15.21 -6.40 -15.74
N GLN A 199 -14.25 -6.09 -16.61
CA GLN A 199 -13.61 -7.12 -17.41
C GLN A 199 -12.94 -8.16 -16.52
N THR A 200 -13.09 -9.43 -16.89
CA THR A 200 -12.54 -10.55 -16.12
C THR A 200 -11.01 -10.55 -16.09
N TYR A 201 -10.37 -10.06 -17.14
CA TYR A 201 -8.92 -9.88 -17.21
C TYR A 201 -8.55 -8.39 -17.07
N PRO A 202 -7.57 -8.04 -16.21
CA PRO A 202 -6.88 -8.88 -15.24
C PRO A 202 -7.73 -9.15 -13.98
N SER A 203 -7.48 -10.29 -13.34
CA SER A 203 -8.10 -10.64 -12.06
C SER A 203 -7.09 -10.71 -10.90
N SER A 204 -5.80 -10.54 -11.19
CA SER A 204 -4.70 -10.60 -10.23
C SER A 204 -3.70 -9.47 -10.44
N GLN A 205 -2.81 -9.27 -9.45
CA GLN A 205 -1.71 -8.30 -9.61
C GLN A 205 -0.72 -8.72 -10.72
N MET A 206 -0.40 -10.00 -10.82
CA MET A 206 0.48 -10.48 -11.92
C MET A 206 -0.15 -10.26 -13.29
N GLY A 207 -1.47 -10.40 -13.40
CA GLY A 207 -2.21 -10.06 -14.62
C GLY A 207 -2.18 -8.57 -14.93
N SER A 208 -2.32 -7.71 -13.91
CA SER A 208 -2.21 -6.26 -14.08
C SER A 208 -0.82 -5.84 -14.56
N ILE A 209 0.23 -6.46 -14.02
CA ILE A 209 1.62 -6.24 -14.45
C ILE A 209 1.83 -6.70 -15.89
N ALA A 210 1.36 -7.90 -16.23
CA ALA A 210 1.47 -8.45 -17.57
C ALA A 210 0.68 -7.61 -18.59
N LEU A 211 -0.53 -7.17 -18.26
CA LEU A 211 -1.34 -6.30 -19.10
C LEU A 211 -0.64 -4.96 -19.35
N LEU A 212 -0.11 -4.32 -18.31
CA LEU A 212 0.64 -3.07 -18.48
C LEU A 212 1.87 -3.28 -19.38
N ARG A 213 2.62 -4.37 -19.18
CA ARG A 213 3.79 -4.71 -19.99
C ARG A 213 3.40 -4.96 -21.45
N GLN A 214 2.36 -5.76 -21.70
CA GLN A 214 1.86 -5.99 -23.06
C GLN A 214 1.39 -4.71 -23.72
N SER A 215 0.63 -3.86 -22.98
CA SER A 215 0.13 -2.59 -23.51
C SER A 215 1.25 -1.62 -23.90
N LEU A 216 2.39 -1.64 -23.17
CA LEU A 216 3.57 -0.84 -23.52
C LEU A 216 4.27 -1.39 -24.76
N TYR A 217 4.36 -2.72 -24.95
CA TYR A 217 4.83 -3.29 -26.21
C TYR A 217 3.90 -2.96 -27.37
N ASP A 218 2.59 -2.96 -27.14
CA ASP A 218 1.59 -2.58 -28.14
C ASP A 218 1.72 -1.10 -28.54
N LEU A 219 2.00 -0.23 -27.56
CA LEU A 219 2.25 1.19 -27.80
C LEU A 219 3.50 1.39 -28.66
N ILE A 220 4.59 0.67 -28.35
CA ILE A 220 5.83 0.73 -29.16
C ILE A 220 5.55 0.26 -30.58
N TYR A 221 4.86 -0.89 -30.74
CA TYR A 221 4.47 -1.42 -32.05
C TYR A 221 3.61 -0.41 -32.83
N TYR A 222 2.61 0.18 -32.17
CA TYR A 222 1.73 1.20 -32.76
C TYR A 222 2.50 2.42 -33.25
N GLN A 223 3.43 2.94 -32.44
CA GLN A 223 4.24 4.10 -32.80
C GLN A 223 5.16 3.83 -34.00
N GLN A 224 5.74 2.65 -34.08
CA GLN A 224 6.64 2.24 -35.19
C GLN A 224 5.87 2.03 -36.49
N ASN A 225 4.61 1.66 -36.43
CA ASN A 225 3.80 1.25 -37.57
C ASN A 225 2.58 2.13 -37.84
N LYS A 226 2.54 3.33 -37.28
CA LYS A 226 1.39 4.24 -37.33
C LYS A 226 0.84 4.49 -38.74
N ALA A 227 1.71 4.51 -39.77
CA ALA A 227 1.30 4.73 -41.15
C ALA A 227 0.50 3.57 -41.75
N ASN A 228 0.59 2.38 -41.17
CA ASN A 228 0.03 1.11 -41.67
C ASN A 228 -0.98 0.48 -40.72
N ASN A 229 -1.18 1.07 -39.54
CA ASN A 229 -2.06 0.55 -38.50
C ASN A 229 -3.43 1.28 -38.51
N ASP A 230 -4.41 0.59 -37.96
CA ASP A 230 -5.68 1.18 -37.63
C ASP A 230 -5.49 2.30 -36.58
N ASN A 231 -6.35 3.32 -36.64
CA ASN A 231 -6.31 4.39 -35.66
C ASN A 231 -6.81 3.89 -34.30
N SER A 232 -6.08 4.25 -33.24
CA SER A 232 -6.46 3.97 -31.86
C SER A 232 -6.47 5.25 -31.03
N ILE A 233 -7.64 5.62 -30.53
CA ILE A 233 -7.82 6.80 -29.65
C ILE A 233 -6.93 6.67 -28.40
N SER A 234 -6.88 5.50 -27.80
CA SER A 234 -6.08 5.25 -26.61
C SER A 234 -4.58 5.34 -26.89
N MET A 235 -4.09 4.70 -27.96
CA MET A 235 -2.66 4.70 -28.30
C MET A 235 -2.16 6.06 -28.76
N ASP A 236 -2.98 6.82 -29.50
CA ASP A 236 -2.66 8.21 -29.88
C ASP A 236 -2.56 9.11 -28.66
N ALA A 237 -3.54 9.02 -27.73
CA ALA A 237 -3.54 9.79 -26.50
C ALA A 237 -2.32 9.44 -25.62
N TRP A 238 -1.98 8.15 -25.51
CA TRP A 238 -0.83 7.71 -24.71
C TRP A 238 0.47 8.21 -25.32
N SER A 239 0.65 8.04 -26.62
CA SER A 239 1.85 8.51 -27.36
C SER A 239 2.08 10.01 -27.18
N ALA A 240 1.02 10.81 -27.20
CA ALA A 240 1.11 12.27 -27.04
C ALA A 240 1.53 12.67 -25.61
N LYS A 241 1.22 11.85 -24.62
CA LYS A 241 1.40 12.16 -23.17
C LYS A 241 2.67 11.55 -22.56
N LEU A 242 3.41 10.69 -23.26
CA LEU A 242 4.60 10.01 -22.73
C LEU A 242 5.71 10.93 -22.23
N LYS A 243 5.78 12.18 -22.71
CA LYS A 243 6.80 13.15 -22.33
C LYS A 243 6.48 13.86 -21.00
N ASN A 244 5.28 13.72 -20.50
CA ASN A 244 4.86 14.34 -19.25
C ASN A 244 5.40 13.56 -18.04
N PRO A 245 5.50 14.20 -16.88
CA PRO A 245 5.76 13.48 -15.64
C PRO A 245 4.82 12.28 -15.48
N SER A 246 5.37 11.14 -15.12
CA SER A 246 4.60 9.89 -14.97
C SER A 246 4.50 9.54 -13.49
N PHE A 247 3.28 9.34 -13.00
CA PHE A 247 2.98 9.03 -11.60
C PHE A 247 2.52 7.59 -11.48
N PHE A 248 3.03 6.86 -10.50
CA PHE A 248 2.63 5.50 -10.23
C PHE A 248 2.10 5.37 -8.80
N LYS A 249 0.81 5.06 -8.62
CA LYS A 249 0.22 4.76 -7.32
C LYS A 249 0.56 3.33 -6.91
N VAL A 250 1.10 3.19 -5.71
CA VAL A 250 1.40 1.89 -5.10
C VAL A 250 0.57 1.69 -3.83
N ASP A 251 0.24 0.43 -3.55
CA ASP A 251 -0.54 0.04 -2.37
C ASP A 251 0.34 -0.53 -1.25
N ASP A 252 1.56 -0.95 -1.58
CA ASP A 252 2.55 -1.40 -0.61
C ASP A 252 3.98 -1.02 -1.01
N LYS A 253 4.90 -1.11 -0.05
CA LYS A 253 6.32 -0.75 -0.22
C LYS A 253 7.05 -1.55 -1.31
N TRP A 254 6.61 -2.77 -1.62
CA TRP A 254 7.25 -3.62 -2.63
C TRP A 254 6.80 -3.29 -4.06
N GLU A 255 5.62 -2.69 -4.21
CA GLU A 255 5.12 -2.27 -5.52
C GLU A 255 6.00 -1.20 -6.17
N ILE A 256 6.70 -0.38 -5.38
CA ILE A 256 7.69 0.57 -5.92
C ILE A 256 8.77 -0.17 -6.72
N LEU A 257 9.29 -1.27 -6.17
CA LEU A 257 10.30 -2.07 -6.86
C LEU A 257 9.74 -2.76 -8.11
N ARG A 258 8.51 -3.28 -8.04
CA ARG A 258 7.80 -3.89 -9.18
C ARG A 258 7.57 -2.89 -10.31
N ALA A 259 7.05 -1.71 -9.99
CA ALA A 259 6.83 -0.64 -10.97
C ALA A 259 8.16 -0.10 -11.54
N ASN A 260 9.22 -0.02 -10.72
CA ASN A 260 10.55 0.37 -11.18
C ASN A 260 11.17 -0.63 -12.17
N LYS A 261 10.86 -1.93 -12.06
CA LYS A 261 11.26 -2.91 -13.08
C LYS A 261 10.65 -2.58 -14.45
N ILE A 262 9.35 -2.29 -14.48
CA ILE A 262 8.65 -1.88 -15.70
C ILE A 262 9.24 -0.56 -16.22
N ALA A 263 9.46 0.42 -15.34
CA ALA A 263 10.08 1.67 -15.72
C ALA A 263 11.42 1.47 -16.43
N LYS A 264 12.29 0.63 -15.87
CA LYS A 264 13.59 0.29 -16.49
C LYS A 264 13.46 -0.45 -17.80
N GLU A 265 12.50 -1.39 -17.91
CA GLU A 265 12.26 -2.18 -19.13
C GLU A 265 11.86 -1.28 -20.31
N PHE A 266 11.07 -0.22 -20.05
CA PHE A 266 10.52 0.65 -21.09
C PHE A 266 11.13 2.06 -21.13
N GLY A 267 12.12 2.36 -20.32
CA GLY A 267 12.77 3.68 -20.28
C GLY A 267 11.86 4.78 -19.71
N LEU A 268 10.97 4.43 -18.78
CA LEU A 268 10.09 5.37 -18.07
C LEU A 268 10.73 5.85 -16.76
N ASP A 269 10.33 7.03 -16.28
CA ASP A 269 10.71 7.57 -14.97
C ASP A 269 9.44 7.87 -14.16
N PHE A 270 9.19 7.10 -13.10
CA PHE A 270 7.99 7.24 -12.28
C PHE A 270 8.26 8.06 -11.02
N ILE A 271 7.31 8.95 -10.73
CA ILE A 271 7.09 9.55 -9.41
C ILE A 271 6.09 8.64 -8.68
N TYR A 272 6.49 8.09 -7.54
CA TYR A 272 5.65 7.10 -6.84
C TYR A 272 4.77 7.75 -5.79
N VAL A 273 3.47 7.49 -5.87
CA VAL A 273 2.52 7.82 -4.80
C VAL A 273 2.57 6.68 -3.79
N ALA A 274 3.23 6.93 -2.69
CA ALA A 274 3.61 5.96 -1.67
C ALA A 274 2.41 5.45 -0.86
N SER A 275 2.61 4.34 -0.17
CA SER A 275 1.58 3.67 0.66
C SER A 275 1.62 4.06 2.14
N GLY A 276 2.74 4.66 2.61
CA GLY A 276 2.93 5.06 4.01
C GLY A 276 3.72 4.06 4.87
N ASN A 277 4.24 2.97 4.27
CA ASN A 277 5.03 1.94 4.98
C ASN A 277 6.45 1.73 4.42
N GLU A 278 6.96 2.69 3.65
CA GLU A 278 8.26 2.66 2.98
C GLU A 278 9.44 2.68 3.98
N TYR A 279 9.21 3.12 5.22
CA TYR A 279 10.19 3.03 6.31
C TYR A 279 10.77 1.62 6.49
N ALA A 280 10.03 0.61 6.04
CA ALA A 280 10.42 -0.78 6.20
C ALA A 280 11.34 -1.31 5.07
N ASN A 281 11.58 -0.55 3.99
CA ASN A 281 12.45 -0.99 2.89
C ASN A 281 13.37 0.12 2.36
N VAL A 282 13.71 1.09 3.20
CA VAL A 282 14.52 2.28 2.84
C VAL A 282 15.83 1.90 2.15
N ASP A 283 16.52 0.84 2.59
CA ASP A 283 17.80 0.43 1.99
C ASP A 283 17.65 -0.02 0.54
N TYR A 284 16.52 -0.60 0.17
CA TYR A 284 16.21 -0.93 -1.23
C TYR A 284 15.85 0.32 -2.02
N LEU A 285 15.08 1.25 -1.43
CA LEU A 285 14.71 2.51 -2.07
C LEU A 285 15.93 3.38 -2.34
N LYS A 286 16.94 3.41 -1.45
CA LYS A 286 18.20 4.11 -1.70
C LYS A 286 18.92 3.62 -2.96
N LYS A 287 18.83 2.33 -3.28
CA LYS A 287 19.47 1.77 -4.49
C LYS A 287 18.84 2.29 -5.79
N ILE A 288 17.55 2.64 -5.75
CA ILE A 288 16.81 3.12 -6.93
C ILE A 288 16.54 4.62 -6.91
N ASN A 289 16.70 5.27 -5.75
CA ASN A 289 16.54 6.71 -5.52
C ASN A 289 15.24 7.30 -6.13
N PRO A 290 14.05 6.81 -5.74
CA PRO A 290 12.79 7.25 -6.32
C PRO A 290 12.39 8.63 -5.81
N LYS A 291 11.58 9.36 -6.62
CA LYS A 291 10.80 10.51 -6.17
C LYS A 291 9.51 10.00 -5.54
N LEU A 292 9.20 10.43 -4.32
CA LEU A 292 8.09 9.90 -3.53
C LEU A 292 7.09 11.00 -3.15
N ILE A 293 5.80 10.70 -3.29
CA ILE A 293 4.69 11.46 -2.73
C ILE A 293 4.17 10.64 -1.55
N VAL A 294 4.41 11.14 -0.34
CA VAL A 294 4.16 10.39 0.90
C VAL A 294 2.94 10.94 1.62
N PRO A 295 1.88 10.14 1.81
CA PRO A 295 0.72 10.56 2.58
C PRO A 295 1.10 10.71 4.06
N ILE A 296 0.60 11.78 4.69
CA ILE A 296 0.71 11.98 6.14
C ILE A 296 -0.56 11.55 6.88
N ASN A 297 -1.31 10.66 6.29
CA ASN A 297 -2.48 10.02 6.89
C ASN A 297 -2.04 8.81 7.71
N PHE A 298 -1.95 8.98 9.03
CA PHE A 298 -1.46 7.93 9.93
C PHE A 298 -2.61 7.07 10.45
N PRO A 299 -2.37 5.76 10.68
CA PRO A 299 -3.37 4.89 11.25
C PRO A 299 -3.77 5.36 12.66
N LEU A 300 -5.06 5.24 12.98
CA LEU A 300 -5.55 5.51 14.32
C LEU A 300 -5.13 4.40 15.28
N ALA A 301 -4.96 4.74 16.56
CA ALA A 301 -4.76 3.75 17.61
C ALA A 301 -5.93 2.76 17.63
N TYR A 302 -5.62 1.49 17.85
CA TYR A 302 -6.68 0.50 18.06
C TYR A 302 -7.34 0.70 19.44
N ASN A 303 -8.64 0.41 19.52
CA ASN A 303 -9.29 0.26 20.81
C ASN A 303 -8.83 -1.05 21.46
N VAL A 304 -7.97 -0.93 22.46
CA VAL A 304 -7.35 -2.06 23.18
C VAL A 304 -7.86 -2.18 24.62
N GLN A 305 -9.00 -1.58 24.94
CA GLN A 305 -9.57 -1.65 26.31
C GLN A 305 -9.97 -3.07 26.70
N ASP A 306 -10.46 -3.87 25.74
CA ASP A 306 -10.69 -5.29 25.93
C ASP A 306 -9.41 -6.08 25.67
N PRO A 307 -8.80 -6.75 26.67
CA PRO A 307 -7.55 -7.49 26.49
C PRO A 307 -7.69 -8.70 25.56
N TYR A 308 -8.87 -9.28 25.41
CA TYR A 308 -9.10 -10.39 24.48
C TYR A 308 -9.09 -9.93 23.04
N LEU A 309 -9.71 -8.78 22.75
CA LEU A 309 -9.65 -8.17 21.42
C LEU A 309 -8.24 -7.65 21.11
N ALA A 310 -7.58 -7.01 22.07
CA ALA A 310 -6.22 -6.51 21.93
C ALA A 310 -5.22 -7.62 21.56
N ARG A 311 -5.42 -8.83 22.09
CA ARG A 311 -4.60 -10.02 21.79
C ARG A 311 -4.71 -10.46 20.33
N GLN A 312 -5.85 -10.22 19.68
CA GLN A 312 -6.10 -10.65 18.30
C GLN A 312 -5.44 -9.72 17.27
N ILE A 313 -5.08 -8.49 17.66
CA ILE A 313 -4.46 -7.54 16.74
C ILE A 313 -3.04 -8.06 16.40
N PRO A 314 -2.67 -8.23 15.12
CA PRO A 314 -1.31 -8.60 14.76
C PRO A 314 -0.28 -7.61 15.31
N LEU A 315 0.87 -8.09 15.77
CA LEU A 315 1.93 -7.22 16.26
C LEU A 315 2.44 -6.28 15.15
N SER A 316 2.45 -6.74 13.92
CA SER A 316 2.77 -5.93 12.75
C SER A 316 1.89 -4.68 12.62
N ASP A 317 0.59 -4.81 12.90
CA ASP A 317 -0.36 -3.70 12.81
C ASP A 317 -0.15 -2.70 13.96
N LEU A 318 0.14 -3.21 15.16
CA LEU A 318 0.51 -2.37 16.30
C LEU A 318 1.81 -1.60 16.03
N LYS A 319 2.83 -2.26 15.48
CA LYS A 319 4.11 -1.64 15.09
C LYS A 319 3.92 -0.64 13.95
N HIS A 320 3.08 -0.93 12.95
CA HIS A 320 2.80 0.00 11.88
C HIS A 320 2.19 1.31 12.41
N TRP A 321 1.28 1.23 13.38
CA TRP A 321 0.72 2.43 14.02
C TRP A 321 1.82 3.31 14.66
N GLU A 322 2.79 2.69 15.31
CA GLU A 322 3.91 3.41 15.93
C GLU A 322 4.86 4.01 14.89
N LEU A 323 5.19 3.24 13.83
CA LEU A 323 6.21 3.56 12.83
C LEU A 323 5.71 4.48 11.71
N ALA A 324 4.43 4.42 11.35
CA ALA A 324 3.89 5.18 10.22
C ALA A 324 4.16 6.69 10.28
N PRO A 325 4.08 7.36 11.45
CA PRO A 325 4.47 8.77 11.53
C PRO A 325 5.93 9.05 11.15
N TYR A 326 6.83 8.10 11.35
CA TYR A 326 8.26 8.25 11.07
C TYR A 326 8.62 8.01 9.60
N ASN A 327 7.65 7.64 8.75
CA ASN A 327 7.92 7.27 7.36
C ASN A 327 8.62 8.39 6.58
N ALA A 328 8.03 9.59 6.55
CA ALA A 328 8.61 10.73 5.83
C ALA A 328 9.99 11.14 6.39
N LYS A 329 10.15 11.14 7.71
CA LYS A 329 11.43 11.41 8.37
C LYS A 329 12.51 10.41 7.93
N SER A 330 12.21 9.11 8.03
CA SER A 330 13.14 8.05 7.65
C SER A 330 13.59 8.15 6.19
N LEU A 331 12.66 8.46 5.29
CA LEU A 331 12.98 8.62 3.87
C LEU A 331 13.88 9.85 3.62
N LYS A 332 13.55 11.01 4.22
CA LYS A 332 14.34 12.25 4.05
C LYS A 332 15.73 12.13 4.68
N GLU A 333 15.87 11.53 5.86
CA GLU A 333 17.17 11.31 6.51
C GLU A 333 18.08 10.38 5.70
N ASN A 334 17.50 9.52 4.89
CA ASN A 334 18.24 8.67 3.95
C ASN A 334 18.43 9.29 2.56
N GLY A 335 18.16 10.59 2.41
CA GLY A 335 18.48 11.39 1.21
C GLY A 335 17.48 11.23 0.07
N LEU A 336 16.30 10.66 0.30
CA LEU A 336 15.27 10.49 -0.73
C LEU A 336 14.45 11.78 -0.92
N THR A 337 14.02 12.04 -2.16
CA THR A 337 13.16 13.18 -2.50
C THR A 337 11.71 12.88 -2.14
N VAL A 338 11.17 13.63 -1.17
CA VAL A 338 9.83 13.40 -0.59
C VAL A 338 8.97 14.64 -0.69
N ALA A 339 7.86 14.55 -1.42
CA ALA A 339 6.72 15.46 -1.30
C ALA A 339 5.72 14.90 -0.29
N LEU A 340 5.08 15.75 0.51
CA LEU A 340 4.01 15.34 1.43
C LEU A 340 2.65 15.52 0.77
N SER A 341 1.70 14.64 1.10
CA SER A 341 0.35 14.65 0.56
C SER A 341 -0.69 14.50 1.66
N SER A 342 -1.86 15.10 1.41
CA SER A 342 -3.05 14.96 2.25
C SER A 342 -3.90 13.71 1.87
N ASP A 343 -3.44 12.87 0.97
CA ASP A 343 -4.19 11.68 0.51
C ASP A 343 -4.76 10.89 1.68
N GLY A 344 -6.07 10.63 1.64
CA GLY A 344 -6.81 9.95 2.72
C GLY A 344 -7.21 10.83 3.91
N ILE A 345 -6.82 12.12 3.97
CA ILE A 345 -7.22 13.06 5.02
C ILE A 345 -8.38 13.93 4.53
N THR A 346 -9.53 13.84 5.21
CA THR A 346 -10.72 14.62 4.88
C THR A 346 -10.98 15.78 5.85
N VAL A 347 -10.30 15.80 7.00
CA VAL A 347 -10.51 16.79 8.06
C VAL A 347 -9.25 17.66 8.23
N PRO A 348 -9.33 18.99 7.97
CA PRO A 348 -8.19 19.90 8.06
C PRO A 348 -7.44 19.87 9.40
N ALA A 349 -8.18 19.74 10.50
CA ALA A 349 -7.56 19.66 11.84
C ALA A 349 -6.65 18.43 11.98
N THR A 350 -6.98 17.32 11.32
CA THR A 350 -6.15 16.11 11.30
C THR A 350 -4.86 16.35 10.52
N PHE A 351 -4.93 17.04 9.37
CA PHE A 351 -3.75 17.40 8.59
C PHE A 351 -2.77 18.22 9.44
N TRP A 352 -3.24 19.29 10.06
CA TRP A 352 -2.40 20.16 10.90
C TRP A 352 -1.88 19.46 12.16
N LYS A 353 -2.67 18.56 12.76
CA LYS A 353 -2.20 17.68 13.84
C LYS A 353 -1.04 16.81 13.36
N ASN A 354 -1.15 16.22 12.18
CA ASN A 354 -0.14 15.35 11.61
C ASN A 354 1.12 16.13 11.17
N ILE A 355 0.98 17.34 10.64
CA ILE A 355 2.13 18.25 10.38
C ILE A 355 2.90 18.54 11.69
N ARG A 356 2.21 18.92 12.75
CA ARG A 356 2.84 19.15 14.06
C ARG A 356 3.51 17.89 14.60
N LYS A 357 2.91 16.72 14.36
CA LYS A 357 3.52 15.44 14.72
C LYS A 357 4.83 15.20 13.96
N GLN A 358 4.91 15.58 12.69
CA GLN A 358 6.18 15.49 11.93
C GLN A 358 7.28 16.37 12.54
N ILE A 359 6.93 17.56 13.03
CA ILE A 359 7.88 18.45 13.71
C ILE A 359 8.30 17.84 15.06
N GLU A 360 7.35 17.32 15.83
CA GLU A 360 7.62 16.70 17.13
C GLU A 360 8.60 15.53 17.02
N ILE A 361 8.52 14.74 15.95
CA ILE A 361 9.40 13.60 15.73
C ILE A 361 10.73 13.98 15.04
N GLY A 362 10.94 15.26 14.67
CA GLY A 362 12.24 15.78 14.26
C GLY A 362 12.38 16.27 12.83
N LEU A 363 11.33 16.33 12.01
CA LEU A 363 11.42 17.08 10.76
C LEU A 363 11.42 18.58 11.04
N SER A 364 12.30 19.32 10.39
CA SER A 364 12.30 20.77 10.51
C SER A 364 11.16 21.43 9.75
N VAL A 365 10.80 22.65 10.12
CA VAL A 365 9.76 23.44 9.42
C VAL A 365 10.13 23.62 7.95
N GLU A 366 11.41 23.88 7.67
CA GLU A 366 11.93 24.04 6.31
C GLU A 366 11.74 22.77 5.48
N GLN A 367 12.04 21.61 6.06
CA GLN A 367 11.84 20.31 5.40
C GLN A 367 10.37 20.01 5.10
N ILE A 368 9.46 20.43 5.97
CA ILE A 368 8.01 20.28 5.78
C ILE A 368 7.53 21.21 4.68
N LEU A 369 7.91 22.49 4.74
CA LEU A 369 7.55 23.49 3.73
C LEU A 369 8.08 23.10 2.36
N GLU A 370 9.35 22.73 2.25
CA GLU A 370 9.95 22.24 1.01
C GLU A 370 9.16 21.07 0.41
N SER A 371 8.73 20.13 1.29
CA SER A 371 7.98 18.94 0.86
C SER A 371 6.54 19.22 0.45
N LEU A 372 5.97 20.37 0.83
CA LEU A 372 4.61 20.78 0.48
C LEU A 372 4.58 21.85 -0.64
N THR A 373 5.72 22.47 -0.99
CA THR A 373 5.77 23.58 -1.92
C THR A 373 6.79 23.37 -3.05
N ASP A 374 8.09 23.48 -2.78
CA ASP A 374 9.16 23.49 -3.79
C ASP A 374 9.35 22.11 -4.45
N ILE A 375 9.42 21.03 -3.67
CA ILE A 375 9.58 19.67 -4.19
C ILE A 375 8.41 19.29 -5.10
N PRO A 376 7.12 19.43 -4.70
CA PRO A 376 6.02 19.12 -5.60
C PRO A 376 6.01 20.00 -6.86
N ALA A 377 6.37 21.29 -6.79
CA ALA A 377 6.48 22.13 -7.97
C ALA A 377 7.54 21.61 -8.96
N LYS A 378 8.71 21.19 -8.45
CA LYS A 378 9.78 20.59 -9.26
C LYS A 378 9.39 19.24 -9.85
N MET A 379 8.64 18.40 -9.12
CA MET A 379 8.20 17.10 -9.62
C MET A 379 7.31 17.22 -10.87
N ILE A 380 6.54 18.32 -10.97
CA ILE A 380 5.68 18.58 -12.13
C ILE A 380 6.27 19.61 -13.10
N GLY A 381 7.52 20.07 -12.88
CA GLY A 381 8.21 21.04 -13.75
C GLY A 381 7.54 22.42 -13.78
N LYS A 382 6.97 22.87 -12.66
CA LYS A 382 6.27 24.14 -12.52
C LYS A 382 6.90 25.08 -11.48
N GLU A 383 8.12 24.83 -11.08
CA GLU A 383 8.86 25.64 -10.11
C GLU A 383 9.08 27.10 -10.53
N ALA A 384 8.98 27.40 -11.82
CA ALA A 384 9.01 28.77 -12.32
C ALA A 384 7.71 29.56 -12.06
N LEU A 385 6.60 28.86 -11.76
CA LEU A 385 5.28 29.47 -11.57
C LEU A 385 4.79 29.43 -10.12
N ILE A 386 5.05 28.31 -9.42
CA ILE A 386 4.51 28.00 -8.09
C ILE A 386 5.59 27.42 -7.19
N GLY A 387 5.27 27.17 -5.93
CA GLY A 387 6.16 26.54 -4.94
C GLY A 387 6.94 27.54 -4.08
N SER A 388 6.97 28.82 -4.43
CA SER A 388 7.52 29.91 -3.60
C SER A 388 6.84 31.22 -3.98
N LEU A 389 7.11 32.29 -3.21
CA LEU A 389 6.57 33.64 -3.41
C LEU A 389 7.61 34.60 -4.04
N GLU A 390 8.53 34.07 -4.81
CA GLU A 390 9.48 34.89 -5.56
C GLU A 390 8.80 35.77 -6.60
N ALA A 391 9.41 36.94 -6.89
CA ALA A 391 8.87 37.88 -7.88
C ALA A 391 8.61 37.19 -9.25
N GLY A 392 7.44 37.44 -9.82
CA GLY A 392 6.97 36.87 -11.09
C GLY A 392 6.21 35.58 -10.96
N LYS A 393 6.22 34.88 -9.82
CA LYS A 393 5.41 33.71 -9.55
C LYS A 393 3.96 34.07 -9.21
N LEU A 394 3.07 33.09 -9.27
CA LEU A 394 1.65 33.27 -8.99
C LEU A 394 1.41 33.66 -7.53
N ALA A 395 0.58 34.65 -7.31
CA ALA A 395 0.22 35.15 -5.99
C ALA A 395 -0.81 34.19 -5.34
N SER A 396 -0.33 33.05 -4.92
CA SER A 396 -1.13 32.01 -4.23
C SER A 396 -0.45 31.63 -2.94
N PHE A 397 -1.13 31.89 -1.81
CA PHE A 397 -0.60 31.70 -0.47
C PHE A 397 -1.72 31.64 0.57
N SER A 398 -1.39 31.14 1.76
CA SER A 398 -2.26 31.16 2.94
C SER A 398 -1.76 32.13 3.98
N VAL A 399 -2.69 32.84 4.62
CA VAL A 399 -2.40 33.77 5.71
C VAL A 399 -2.84 33.13 7.04
N PHE A 400 -1.93 33.07 7.97
CA PHE A 400 -2.12 32.45 9.27
C PHE A 400 -2.14 33.45 10.40
N GLU A 401 -2.89 33.18 11.46
CA GLU A 401 -2.81 33.87 12.74
C GLU A 401 -1.53 33.40 13.46
N GLY A 402 -0.53 34.26 13.54
CA GLY A 402 0.74 33.93 14.20
C GLY A 402 1.58 32.87 13.47
N ASN A 403 2.22 31.98 14.25
CA ASN A 403 3.05 30.93 13.70
C ASN A 403 2.22 29.75 13.18
N PRO A 404 2.26 29.39 11.90
CA PRO A 404 1.44 28.32 11.27
C PRO A 404 1.54 26.95 11.96
N PHE A 405 2.67 26.68 12.59
CA PHE A 405 3.00 25.35 13.11
C PHE A 405 2.63 25.14 14.57
N THR A 406 2.06 26.15 15.22
CA THR A 406 1.53 26.04 16.60
C THR A 406 0.08 25.54 16.61
N ALA A 407 -0.37 25.04 17.78
CA ALA A 407 -1.71 24.51 17.92
C ALA A 407 -2.81 25.58 17.87
N GLU A 408 -2.44 26.80 18.25
CA GLU A 408 -3.31 27.95 18.34
C GLU A 408 -3.53 28.64 17.00
N SER A 409 -2.66 28.37 16.02
CA SER A 409 -2.71 29.01 14.70
C SER A 409 -3.88 28.50 13.88
N SER A 410 -4.46 29.37 13.09
CA SER A 410 -5.52 29.05 12.14
C SER A 410 -5.30 29.84 10.83
N ILE A 411 -5.78 29.30 9.71
CA ILE A 411 -5.77 30.02 8.43
C ILE A 411 -6.88 31.07 8.46
N LEU A 412 -6.50 32.31 8.25
CA LEU A 412 -7.41 33.46 8.20
C LEU A 412 -7.88 33.74 6.79
N GLU A 413 -6.95 33.70 5.85
CA GLU A 413 -7.21 34.01 4.45
C GLU A 413 -6.46 33.03 3.54
N ALA A 414 -7.04 32.79 2.39
CA ALA A 414 -6.39 32.13 1.27
C ALA A 414 -6.39 33.08 0.06
N TRP A 415 -5.23 33.19 -0.58
CA TRP A 415 -5.09 33.96 -1.80
C TRP A 415 -4.80 33.00 -2.96
N HIS A 416 -5.60 33.09 -4.00
CA HIS A 416 -5.47 32.25 -5.19
C HIS A 416 -5.38 33.13 -6.42
N LEU A 417 -4.23 33.09 -7.12
CA LEU A 417 -4.00 33.90 -8.33
C LEU A 417 -4.27 35.41 -8.08
N GLY A 418 -3.87 35.92 -6.92
CA GLY A 418 -4.05 37.31 -6.50
C GLY A 418 -5.44 37.65 -5.99
N GLU A 419 -6.37 36.70 -5.93
CA GLU A 419 -7.71 36.90 -5.39
C GLU A 419 -7.81 36.47 -3.93
N ARG A 420 -8.38 37.34 -3.11
CA ARG A 420 -8.49 37.20 -1.66
C ARG A 420 -9.76 36.47 -1.28
N THR A 421 -9.66 35.41 -0.49
CA THR A 421 -10.78 34.74 0.17
C THR A 421 -10.58 34.79 1.68
N VAL A 422 -11.48 35.45 2.40
CA VAL A 422 -11.46 35.48 3.87
C VAL A 422 -12.17 34.23 4.39
N LEU A 423 -11.41 33.38 5.11
CA LEU A 423 -11.92 32.14 5.69
C LEU A 423 -12.38 32.34 7.14
N LYS A 424 -11.66 33.18 7.86
CA LYS A 424 -11.92 33.47 9.27
C LYS A 424 -11.49 34.90 9.58
N THR A 425 -12.32 35.64 10.28
CA THR A 425 -11.94 36.96 10.79
C THR A 425 -11.29 36.78 12.15
N PRO A 426 -10.05 37.27 12.33
CA PRO A 426 -9.38 37.12 13.62
C PRO A 426 -10.15 37.84 14.72
N GLN A 427 -10.33 37.16 15.85
CA GLN A 427 -10.91 37.80 17.05
C GLN A 427 -9.84 38.67 17.70
N LYS A 428 -9.92 40.00 17.47
CA LYS A 428 -8.93 40.95 17.98
C LYS A 428 -9.02 41.14 19.49
N ILE A 429 -10.20 40.93 20.07
CA ILE A 429 -10.45 41.18 21.49
C ILE A 429 -10.42 39.89 22.30
N ASN A 430 -9.69 39.92 23.41
CA ASN A 430 -9.57 38.80 24.31
C ASN A 430 -10.61 38.93 25.45
N ALA A 431 -11.68 38.12 25.35
CA ALA A 431 -12.71 38.07 26.43
C ALA A 431 -12.44 36.99 27.50
N LEU A 432 -11.28 36.30 27.44
CA LEU A 432 -10.95 35.27 28.46
C LEU A 432 -10.55 35.92 29.77
N GLY A 433 -11.00 35.40 30.92
CA GLY A 433 -10.63 35.87 32.25
C GLY A 433 -11.73 35.76 33.28
N HIS A 434 -11.47 36.36 34.44
CA HIS A 434 -12.42 36.43 35.56
C HIS A 434 -13.08 37.81 35.59
N PHE A 435 -14.40 37.85 35.62
CA PHE A 435 -15.17 39.08 35.57
C PHE A 435 -16.09 39.19 36.78
N SER A 436 -16.29 40.41 37.21
CA SER A 436 -17.42 40.77 38.09
C SER A 436 -18.60 41.11 37.20
N LEU A 437 -19.61 40.24 37.16
CA LEU A 437 -20.83 40.43 36.39
C LEU A 437 -21.90 41.09 37.26
N LEU A 438 -22.47 42.14 36.74
CA LEU A 438 -23.59 42.88 37.36
C LEU A 438 -24.83 42.65 36.48
N ILE A 439 -25.94 42.26 37.14
CA ILE A 439 -27.23 42.07 36.49
C ILE A 439 -28.23 42.87 37.32
N ASN A 440 -28.79 43.95 36.78
CA ASN A 440 -29.69 44.88 37.50
C ASN A 440 -29.18 45.32 38.87
N GLY A 441 -27.85 45.40 39.04
CA GLY A 441 -27.23 45.79 40.32
C GLY A 441 -26.76 44.62 41.19
N ASP A 442 -27.24 43.41 40.96
CA ASP A 442 -26.81 42.22 41.68
C ASP A 442 -25.48 41.68 41.13
N LYS A 443 -24.62 41.23 42.05
CA LYS A 443 -23.25 40.81 41.73
C LYS A 443 -23.14 39.30 41.56
N TYR A 444 -22.59 38.91 40.42
CA TYR A 444 -22.23 37.55 40.07
C TYR A 444 -20.72 37.50 39.73
N GLN A 445 -20.16 36.30 39.69
CA GLN A 445 -18.85 36.07 39.14
C GLN A 445 -19.02 35.34 37.83
N LEU A 446 -18.32 35.81 36.79
CA LEU A 446 -18.26 35.14 35.46
C LEU A 446 -16.81 34.78 35.14
N ASP A 447 -16.58 33.52 34.89
CA ASP A 447 -15.28 33.03 34.45
C ASP A 447 -15.39 32.61 32.99
N ILE A 448 -14.57 33.21 32.11
CA ILE A 448 -14.48 32.87 30.70
C ILE A 448 -13.13 32.22 30.46
N SER A 449 -13.16 30.98 30.02
CA SER A 449 -11.99 30.11 29.74
C SER A 449 -12.05 29.55 28.34
N GLY A 450 -11.10 28.68 27.96
CA GLY A 450 -11.03 28.09 26.64
C GLY A 450 -10.11 28.85 25.70
N SER A 451 -10.41 28.91 24.39
CA SER A 451 -9.70 29.72 23.41
C SER A 451 -10.49 30.97 23.05
N LYS A 452 -9.81 31.99 22.47
CA LYS A 452 -10.47 33.20 21.97
C LYS A 452 -11.65 32.92 21.04
N ASP A 453 -11.52 31.88 20.22
CA ASP A 453 -12.52 31.50 19.23
C ASP A 453 -13.59 30.52 19.71
N LYS A 454 -13.33 29.85 20.82
CA LYS A 454 -14.26 28.93 21.49
C LYS A 454 -14.26 29.17 22.99
N PRO A 455 -14.75 30.33 23.42
CA PRO A 455 -14.83 30.64 24.83
C PRO A 455 -15.84 29.71 25.52
N LYS A 456 -15.54 29.34 26.76
CA LYS A 456 -16.43 28.62 27.66
C LYS A 456 -16.64 29.45 28.89
N GLY A 457 -17.89 29.67 29.24
CA GLY A 457 -18.24 30.48 30.42
C GLY A 457 -18.74 29.65 31.55
N LYS A 458 -18.50 30.14 32.75
CA LYS A 458 -19.13 29.65 33.98
C LYS A 458 -19.51 30.84 34.86
N VAL A 459 -20.77 30.90 35.25
CA VAL A 459 -21.28 31.96 36.15
C VAL A 459 -21.53 31.39 37.53
N TYR A 460 -21.22 32.19 38.55
CA TYR A 460 -21.40 31.82 39.96
C TYR A 460 -22.27 32.84 40.66
N TYR A 461 -23.20 32.34 41.49
CA TYR A 461 -24.08 33.08 42.33
C TYR A 461 -23.94 32.59 43.77
N THR A 462 -23.82 33.54 44.71
CA THR A 462 -23.66 33.22 46.12
C THR A 462 -24.94 33.54 46.87
N GLN A 463 -25.52 32.53 47.52
CA GLN A 463 -26.73 32.66 48.31
C GLN A 463 -26.50 32.31 49.78
N GLU A 464 -27.00 33.14 50.67
CA GLU A 464 -27.00 32.79 52.08
C GLU A 464 -28.19 31.91 52.44
N LYS A 465 -27.95 30.77 53.04
CA LYS A 465 -28.96 29.86 53.58
C LYS A 465 -28.79 29.69 55.09
N ILE A 466 -29.93 29.74 55.85
CA ILE A 466 -29.90 29.43 57.26
C ILE A 466 -30.05 27.91 57.44
N VAL A 467 -28.95 27.23 57.77
CA VAL A 467 -28.93 25.81 58.07
C VAL A 467 -28.64 25.64 59.56
N LYS A 468 -29.57 25.04 60.31
CA LYS A 468 -29.46 24.85 61.80
C LYS A 468 -29.07 26.10 62.60
N LYS A 469 -29.72 27.22 62.31
CA LYS A 469 -29.48 28.54 62.94
C LYS A 469 -28.10 29.15 62.70
N LYS A 470 -27.37 28.71 61.69
CA LYS A 470 -26.14 29.34 61.22
C LYS A 470 -26.32 29.74 59.77
N THR A 471 -25.92 30.96 59.46
CA THR A 471 -25.83 31.42 58.04
C THR A 471 -24.70 30.69 57.36
N VAL A 472 -25.01 29.94 56.31
CA VAL A 472 -24.04 29.24 55.46
C VAL A 472 -24.17 29.85 54.08
N THR A 473 -23.05 30.24 53.52
CA THR A 473 -22.97 30.75 52.15
C THR A 473 -22.87 29.55 51.21
N ASP A 474 -23.86 29.41 50.34
CA ASP A 474 -23.87 28.39 49.27
C ASP A 474 -23.58 29.07 47.94
N THR A 475 -22.70 28.45 47.11
CA THR A 475 -22.34 28.97 45.80
C THR A 475 -22.92 28.06 44.73
N ILE A 476 -23.88 28.59 43.98
CA ILE A 476 -24.50 27.91 42.82
C ILE A 476 -23.73 28.32 41.58
N SER A 477 -23.47 27.38 40.69
CA SER A 477 -22.82 27.67 39.41
C SER A 477 -23.60 27.13 38.22
N SER A 478 -23.48 27.81 37.10
CA SER A 478 -24.06 27.36 35.83
C SER A 478 -23.08 27.58 34.70
N ASP A 479 -23.08 26.68 33.74
CA ASP A 479 -22.34 26.87 32.50
C ASP A 479 -23.01 27.94 31.63
N VAL A 480 -22.20 28.74 30.93
CA VAL A 480 -22.63 29.86 30.09
C VAL A 480 -22.28 29.51 28.65
N GLU A 481 -23.27 29.50 27.78
CA GLU A 481 -23.05 29.52 26.35
C GLU A 481 -22.63 30.92 25.94
N ILE A 482 -21.50 31.04 25.23
CA ILE A 482 -20.94 32.33 24.82
C ILE A 482 -20.71 32.33 23.34
N VAL A 483 -21.23 33.32 22.65
CA VAL A 483 -20.95 33.63 21.24
C VAL A 483 -20.38 35.03 21.14
N ILE A 484 -19.20 35.14 20.53
CA ILE A 484 -18.55 36.45 20.31
C ILE A 484 -18.40 36.61 18.79
N ASN A 485 -18.87 37.74 18.29
CA ASN A 485 -18.71 38.14 16.90
C ASN A 485 -18.17 39.57 16.84
N GLN A 486 -16.86 39.69 16.60
CA GLN A 486 -16.13 40.97 16.66
C GLN A 486 -16.27 41.64 18.03
N LEU A 487 -17.04 42.71 18.09
CA LEU A 487 -17.31 43.47 19.31
C LEU A 487 -18.59 43.02 20.01
N ASP A 488 -19.43 42.26 19.37
CA ASP A 488 -20.72 41.83 19.95
C ASP A 488 -20.53 40.52 20.74
N ILE A 489 -21.14 40.46 21.92
CA ILE A 489 -21.15 39.29 22.78
C ILE A 489 -22.59 38.91 23.14
N SER A 490 -22.89 37.62 23.00
CA SER A 490 -24.11 37.03 23.49
C SER A 490 -23.81 35.93 24.48
N MET A 491 -24.50 35.90 25.60
CA MET A 491 -24.35 34.88 26.63
C MET A 491 -25.71 34.35 27.05
N SER A 492 -25.80 33.04 27.29
CA SER A 492 -27.02 32.45 27.85
C SER A 492 -26.69 31.43 28.93
N PHE A 493 -27.46 31.45 30.03
CA PHE A 493 -27.35 30.50 31.13
C PHE A 493 -28.61 30.39 31.94
N LYS A 494 -28.71 29.37 32.78
CA LYS A 494 -29.82 29.14 33.68
C LYS A 494 -29.27 28.61 35.01
N PHE A 495 -29.64 29.26 36.12
CA PHE A 495 -29.34 28.70 37.45
C PHE A 495 -30.32 27.58 37.80
N PRO A 496 -29.89 26.54 38.52
CA PRO A 496 -30.76 25.47 39.02
C PRO A 496 -31.51 25.92 40.28
N ILE A 497 -32.39 26.95 40.14
CA ILE A 497 -33.19 27.51 41.22
C ILE A 497 -34.65 26.99 41.03
N GLU A 498 -35.26 26.49 42.13
CA GLU A 498 -36.66 26.06 42.13
C GLU A 498 -37.58 27.22 41.77
N ASN A 499 -38.52 26.97 40.83
CA ASN A 499 -39.51 27.88 40.28
C ASN A 499 -39.04 28.93 39.25
N GLU A 500 -37.78 28.98 38.83
CA GLU A 500 -37.40 29.75 37.66
C GLU A 500 -37.57 28.92 36.38
N LEU A 501 -38.55 29.27 35.55
CA LEU A 501 -38.81 28.57 34.29
C LEU A 501 -37.91 29.06 33.12
N GLY A 502 -37.51 30.33 33.13
CA GLY A 502 -36.69 30.99 32.11
C GLY A 502 -35.21 30.88 32.35
N GLY A 503 -34.43 31.38 31.42
CA GLY A 503 -32.97 31.56 31.52
C GLY A 503 -32.58 33.02 31.30
N TYR A 504 -31.36 33.35 31.66
CA TYR A 504 -30.75 34.65 31.39
C TYR A 504 -30.22 34.66 29.97
N GLN A 505 -30.57 35.69 29.18
CA GLN A 505 -30.07 35.92 27.84
C GLN A 505 -29.47 37.34 27.78
N LEU A 506 -28.16 37.43 27.65
CA LEU A 506 -27.41 38.68 27.67
C LEU A 506 -26.91 38.97 26.26
N HIS A 507 -27.12 40.19 25.80
CA HIS A 507 -26.55 40.69 24.57
C HIS A 507 -25.86 42.02 24.81
N GLY A 508 -24.68 42.26 24.27
CA GLY A 508 -23.95 43.50 24.53
C GLY A 508 -22.71 43.61 23.69
N LYS A 509 -21.85 44.53 24.08
CA LYS A 509 -20.61 44.85 23.37
C LYS A 509 -19.38 44.73 24.28
N LEU A 510 -18.30 44.25 23.69
CA LEU A 510 -16.96 44.26 24.25
C LEU A 510 -16.34 45.65 24.10
N LYS A 511 -15.81 46.22 25.18
CA LYS A 511 -15.11 47.50 25.22
C LYS A 511 -13.76 47.37 25.93
N ARG A 512 -12.83 48.31 25.67
CA ARG A 512 -11.48 48.37 26.25
C ARG A 512 -10.74 47.01 26.16
N ASP A 513 -10.60 46.52 24.94
CA ASP A 513 -9.90 45.23 24.63
C ASP A 513 -10.46 44.01 25.39
N GLY A 514 -11.77 44.03 25.72
CA GLY A 514 -12.46 42.97 26.41
C GLY A 514 -12.44 43.06 27.91
N ASP A 515 -11.99 44.17 28.50
CA ASP A 515 -12.02 44.40 29.96
C ASP A 515 -13.39 44.78 30.49
N ILE A 516 -14.23 45.32 29.62
CA ILE A 516 -15.61 45.71 29.95
C ILE A 516 -16.55 45.11 28.89
N MET A 517 -17.62 44.54 29.38
CA MET A 517 -18.75 44.07 28.59
C MET A 517 -20.00 44.67 29.15
N GLU A 518 -20.89 45.15 28.32
CA GLU A 518 -22.16 45.75 28.80
C GLU A 518 -23.24 45.67 27.72
N GLY A 519 -24.49 45.64 28.11
CA GLY A 519 -25.62 45.57 27.19
C GLY A 519 -26.94 45.29 27.91
N ASP A 520 -27.89 44.81 27.10
CA ASP A 520 -29.22 44.47 27.54
C ASP A 520 -29.36 42.99 27.87
N LEU A 521 -30.26 42.61 28.73
CA LEU A 521 -30.56 41.21 29.01
C LEU A 521 -32.06 40.96 29.14
N LEU A 522 -32.46 39.78 28.83
CA LEU A 522 -33.75 39.23 29.15
C LEU A 522 -33.61 38.36 30.41
N LEU A 523 -34.36 38.70 31.42
CA LEU A 523 -34.42 37.98 32.69
C LEU A 523 -35.33 36.73 32.61
N PRO A 524 -35.17 35.77 33.54
CA PRO A 524 -36.00 34.54 33.56
C PRO A 524 -37.50 34.80 33.73
N ASP A 525 -37.88 35.92 34.27
CA ASP A 525 -39.30 36.36 34.45
C ASP A 525 -39.87 37.06 33.19
N GLY A 526 -39.08 37.21 32.11
CA GLY A 526 -39.46 37.87 30.89
C GLY A 526 -39.28 39.39 30.87
N ASN A 527 -38.79 39.98 31.95
CA ASN A 527 -38.47 41.43 32.00
C ASN A 527 -37.13 41.71 31.33
N TRP A 528 -36.97 42.92 30.82
CA TRP A 528 -35.70 43.41 30.30
C TRP A 528 -34.92 44.15 31.39
N GLY A 529 -33.63 44.05 31.38
CA GLY A 529 -32.69 44.71 32.29
C GLY A 529 -31.38 45.03 31.59
N GLU A 530 -30.45 45.59 32.39
CA GLU A 530 -29.08 45.93 31.94
C GLU A 530 -28.07 45.04 32.63
N TRP A 531 -27.01 44.74 31.96
CA TRP A 531 -25.90 44.01 32.53
C TRP A 531 -24.56 44.66 32.19
N ALA A 532 -23.58 44.44 33.04
CA ALA A 532 -22.19 44.81 32.80
C ALA A 532 -21.25 43.78 33.43
N ALA A 533 -20.16 43.46 32.76
CA ALA A 533 -19.09 42.64 33.32
C ALA A 533 -17.76 43.38 33.23
N ILE A 534 -17.03 43.44 34.33
CA ILE A 534 -15.75 44.14 34.46
C ILE A 534 -14.70 43.09 34.84
N ARG A 535 -13.60 43.06 34.10
CA ARG A 535 -12.47 42.14 34.34
C ARG A 535 -11.87 42.43 35.73
N LYS A 536 -11.74 41.40 36.53
CA LYS A 536 -10.98 41.48 37.77
C LYS A 536 -9.48 41.56 37.47
N PRO A 537 -8.70 42.43 38.17
CA PRO A 537 -7.25 42.35 38.04
C PRO A 537 -6.80 40.95 38.41
N SER A 538 -6.33 40.21 37.47
CA SER A 538 -5.78 38.90 37.73
C SER A 538 -4.46 39.08 38.47
N SER A 539 -4.36 38.56 39.68
CA SER A 539 -3.10 38.08 40.18
C SER A 539 -2.71 36.89 39.35
N VAL A 540 -2.16 37.14 38.14
CA VAL A 540 -1.52 36.12 37.35
C VAL A 540 -0.33 35.69 38.22
N PRO A 541 -0.28 34.44 38.72
CA PRO A 541 0.98 33.87 39.05
C PRO A 541 1.75 33.97 37.75
N LYS A 542 2.85 34.75 37.68
CA LYS A 542 3.83 34.56 36.66
C LYS A 542 3.97 33.05 36.50
N ALA A 543 3.62 32.52 35.35
CA ALA A 543 3.95 31.17 35.03
C ALA A 543 5.43 31.03 35.42
N SER A 544 5.66 30.31 36.52
CA SER A 544 6.98 29.85 36.82
C SER A 544 7.46 29.26 35.51
N GLU A 545 8.61 29.68 35.03
CA GLU A 545 9.42 28.90 34.13
C GLU A 545 9.76 27.60 34.91
N SER A 546 8.73 26.80 35.18
CA SER A 546 8.89 25.46 35.66
C SER A 546 9.48 24.67 34.50
N ASP A 547 10.77 24.45 34.65
CA ASP A 547 11.44 23.29 34.15
C ASP A 547 10.91 22.86 32.77
N LYS A 548 11.53 23.41 31.73
CA LYS A 548 11.76 22.61 30.54
C LYS A 548 12.54 21.38 31.05
N GLU A 549 11.82 20.42 31.65
CA GLU A 549 12.29 19.04 31.59
C GLU A 549 12.72 18.86 30.14
N LYS A 550 14.03 18.69 29.93
CA LYS A 550 14.52 18.11 28.70
C LYS A 550 13.76 16.82 28.61
N LYS A 551 12.69 16.80 27.79
CA LYS A 551 12.12 15.56 27.31
C LYS A 551 13.32 14.87 26.69
N ILE A 552 13.88 13.89 27.39
CA ILE A 552 14.78 12.91 26.78
C ILE A 552 13.91 12.35 25.67
N SER A 553 14.19 12.73 24.43
CA SER A 553 13.49 12.19 23.27
C SER A 553 13.69 10.67 23.38
N ALA A 554 12.59 9.94 23.52
CA ALA A 554 12.67 8.51 23.39
C ALA A 554 13.35 8.20 22.05
N PRO A 555 14.23 7.20 21.98
CA PRO A 555 14.83 6.80 20.71
C PRO A 555 13.72 6.47 19.70
N ASP A 556 14.00 6.77 18.43
CA ASP A 556 13.06 6.44 17.35
C ASP A 556 12.69 4.96 17.40
N PRO A 557 11.42 4.62 17.15
CA PRO A 557 10.98 3.23 17.19
C PRO A 557 11.71 2.40 16.14
N GLN A 558 12.09 1.19 16.52
CA GLN A 558 12.86 0.30 15.66
C GLN A 558 11.94 -0.45 14.68
N SER A 559 12.32 -0.46 13.41
CA SER A 559 11.73 -1.33 12.38
C SER A 559 12.49 -2.65 12.28
N TRP A 560 11.77 -3.76 12.10
CA TRP A 560 12.35 -5.09 11.94
C TRP A 560 12.01 -5.63 10.54
N MET A 561 13.03 -6.10 9.82
CA MET A 561 12.90 -6.58 8.46
C MET A 561 12.90 -8.12 8.38
N PRO A 562 12.14 -8.71 7.49
CA PRO A 562 11.16 -8.15 6.54
C PRO A 562 9.81 -7.87 7.21
N ASN A 563 9.51 -8.57 8.28
CA ASN A 563 8.23 -8.58 8.98
C ASN A 563 8.34 -7.87 10.33
N LEU A 564 7.41 -6.98 10.63
CA LEU A 564 7.41 -6.19 11.87
C LEU A 564 7.14 -7.00 13.15
N ALA A 565 6.98 -8.33 13.06
CA ALA A 565 6.86 -9.23 14.22
C ALA A 565 8.05 -10.17 14.35
N TYR A 566 8.46 -10.81 13.25
CA TYR A 566 9.54 -11.81 13.25
C TYR A 566 10.79 -11.36 12.49
N GLY A 567 10.86 -10.11 12.10
CA GLY A 567 12.04 -9.55 11.44
C GLY A 567 13.21 -9.39 12.40
N GLN A 568 14.38 -9.28 11.83
CA GLN A 568 15.66 -9.09 12.54
C GLN A 568 16.10 -7.64 12.46
N LEU A 569 16.89 -7.18 13.43
CA LEU A 569 17.48 -5.85 13.42
C LEU A 569 18.74 -5.78 12.54
N TYR A 570 19.42 -6.91 12.42
CA TYR A 570 20.71 -6.99 11.74
C TYR A 570 20.73 -8.17 10.77
N PRO A 571 21.42 -8.04 9.65
CA PRO A 571 21.61 -9.15 8.73
C PRO A 571 22.38 -10.30 9.39
N SER A 572 22.19 -11.49 8.85
CA SER A 572 22.92 -12.69 9.29
C SER A 572 24.43 -12.56 9.04
N SER A 573 25.22 -13.33 9.78
CA SER A 573 26.68 -13.28 9.73
C SER A 573 27.23 -14.10 8.55
N ASP A 574 28.20 -13.56 7.82
CA ASP A 574 28.94 -14.28 6.76
C ASP A 574 30.11 -15.14 7.27
N LYS A 575 30.14 -15.42 8.58
CA LYS A 575 31.20 -16.25 9.15
C LYS A 575 31.10 -17.71 8.70
N PRO A 576 32.25 -18.41 8.54
CA PRO A 576 32.21 -19.84 8.31
C PRO A 576 31.48 -20.58 9.43
N ILE A 577 30.71 -21.62 9.08
CA ILE A 577 30.00 -22.47 10.03
C ILE A 577 30.55 -23.89 9.93
N VAL A 578 30.80 -24.50 11.07
CA VAL A 578 31.31 -25.87 11.17
C VAL A 578 30.40 -26.69 12.06
N PHE A 579 29.68 -27.62 11.46
CA PHE A 579 28.98 -28.67 12.20
C PHE A 579 29.94 -29.79 12.55
N LYS A 580 29.97 -30.22 13.80
CA LYS A 580 30.79 -31.34 14.29
C LYS A 580 29.95 -32.46 14.88
N ASN A 581 30.43 -33.67 14.78
CA ASN A 581 29.88 -34.85 15.44
C ASN A 581 28.44 -35.21 15.06
N ALA A 582 27.90 -34.67 13.93
CA ALA A 582 26.55 -34.92 13.52
C ALA A 582 26.37 -36.25 12.75
N THR A 583 25.17 -36.78 12.72
CA THR A 583 24.77 -37.80 11.75
C THR A 583 24.36 -37.11 10.46
N VAL A 584 25.19 -37.20 9.41
CA VAL A 584 25.02 -36.47 8.16
C VAL A 584 24.32 -37.34 7.13
N TRP A 585 23.17 -36.89 6.63
CA TRP A 585 22.40 -37.50 5.53
C TRP A 585 22.84 -36.87 4.21
N THR A 586 23.73 -37.55 3.48
CA THR A 586 24.37 -36.96 2.33
C THR A 586 23.45 -36.87 1.13
N ASN A 587 22.53 -37.81 0.95
CA ASN A 587 21.76 -38.06 -0.30
C ASN A 587 22.69 -38.38 -1.51
N GLU A 588 23.92 -38.74 -1.27
CA GLU A 588 24.93 -39.18 -2.27
C GLU A 588 25.28 -40.64 -1.95
N ASP A 589 26.22 -41.23 -2.72
CA ASP A 589 26.63 -42.62 -2.57
C ASP A 589 27.20 -42.98 -1.18
N ASP A 590 27.75 -42.00 -0.46
CA ASP A 590 28.23 -42.15 0.91
C ASP A 590 27.11 -42.45 1.94
N GLY A 591 25.85 -42.25 1.57
CA GLY A 591 24.68 -42.52 2.42
C GLY A 591 24.63 -41.67 3.67
N VAL A 592 24.39 -42.32 4.82
CA VAL A 592 24.35 -41.65 6.13
C VAL A 592 25.68 -41.85 6.87
N ILE A 593 26.35 -40.76 7.19
CA ILE A 593 27.65 -40.76 7.85
C ILE A 593 27.49 -40.35 9.31
N SER A 594 27.71 -41.28 10.23
CA SER A 594 27.68 -40.96 11.68
C SER A 594 28.97 -40.27 12.14
N ASN A 595 28.84 -39.37 13.10
CA ASN A 595 29.96 -38.65 13.70
C ASN A 595 30.82 -37.91 12.64
N ALA A 596 30.15 -37.22 11.74
CA ALA A 596 30.77 -36.45 10.67
C ALA A 596 30.79 -34.95 10.99
N SER A 597 31.69 -34.25 10.29
CA SER A 597 31.77 -32.80 10.32
C SER A 597 31.55 -32.21 8.94
N VAL A 598 30.82 -31.08 8.85
CA VAL A 598 30.54 -30.34 7.62
C VAL A 598 30.99 -28.90 7.81
N VAL A 599 31.72 -28.36 6.85
CA VAL A 599 32.22 -26.98 6.85
C VAL A 599 31.56 -26.20 5.75
N CYS A 600 30.93 -25.07 6.10
CA CYS A 600 30.29 -24.12 5.21
C CYS A 600 31.04 -22.80 5.20
N PHE A 601 31.31 -22.27 4.02
CA PHE A 601 31.91 -20.94 3.84
C PHE A 601 31.54 -20.34 2.50
N ALA A 602 31.37 -19.02 2.49
CA ALA A 602 30.99 -18.25 1.29
C ALA A 602 29.80 -18.87 0.52
N GLY A 603 28.77 -19.27 1.22
CA GLY A 603 27.56 -19.84 0.66
C GLY A 603 27.65 -21.31 0.22
N LYS A 604 28.81 -21.94 0.36
CA LYS A 604 29.06 -23.30 -0.14
C LYS A 604 29.49 -24.28 0.96
N ILE A 605 29.22 -25.54 0.69
CA ILE A 605 29.83 -26.66 1.47
C ILE A 605 31.25 -26.83 0.96
N ILE A 606 32.26 -26.65 1.81
CA ILE A 606 33.66 -26.69 1.44
C ILE A 606 34.40 -27.96 1.91
N ALA A 607 33.88 -28.66 2.93
CA ALA A 607 34.42 -29.90 3.39
C ALA A 607 33.39 -30.79 4.09
N ILE A 608 33.53 -32.09 3.96
CA ILE A 608 32.76 -33.12 4.66
C ILE A 608 33.78 -34.21 5.05
N ALA A 609 33.80 -34.61 6.32
CA ALA A 609 34.67 -35.70 6.75
C ALA A 609 34.13 -36.40 8.00
N LYS A 610 34.41 -37.69 8.12
CA LYS A 610 34.22 -38.42 9.37
C LYS A 610 35.31 -38.00 10.37
N GLY A 611 34.93 -37.43 11.51
CA GLY A 611 35.86 -36.96 12.52
C GLY A 611 36.35 -35.51 12.32
N VAL A 612 37.65 -35.25 12.34
CA VAL A 612 38.23 -33.91 12.38
C VAL A 612 38.33 -33.28 10.99
N VAL A 613 37.89 -32.06 10.89
CA VAL A 613 38.04 -31.21 9.69
C VAL A 613 38.87 -29.97 10.00
N PRO A 614 39.58 -29.38 9.01
CA PRO A 614 40.17 -28.06 9.18
C PRO A 614 39.14 -27.03 9.50
N ILE A 615 39.33 -26.25 10.57
CA ILE A 615 38.39 -25.20 11.00
C ILE A 615 38.89 -23.89 10.45
N PRO A 616 38.09 -23.19 9.59
CA PRO A 616 38.43 -21.85 9.15
C PRO A 616 38.55 -20.86 10.32
N PRO A 617 39.40 -19.82 10.21
CA PRO A 617 39.46 -18.77 11.22
C PRO A 617 38.12 -18.12 11.47
N ASN A 618 37.79 -17.77 12.70
CA ASN A 618 36.56 -17.12 13.14
C ASN A 618 35.26 -17.91 12.82
N ALA A 619 35.37 -19.22 12.58
CA ALA A 619 34.24 -20.08 12.34
C ALA A 619 33.33 -20.21 13.57
N ILE A 620 32.01 -20.22 13.34
CA ILE A 620 31.00 -20.61 14.31
C ILE A 620 31.03 -22.15 14.36
N ILE A 621 31.30 -22.73 15.52
CA ILE A 621 31.33 -24.17 15.71
C ILE A 621 30.03 -24.60 16.39
N ILE A 622 29.33 -25.55 15.75
CA ILE A 622 28.08 -26.13 16.24
C ILE A 622 28.33 -27.60 16.52
N ASP A 623 28.13 -28.01 17.78
CA ASP A 623 28.18 -29.41 18.16
C ASP A 623 26.88 -30.12 17.85
N GLY A 624 26.91 -31.01 16.88
CA GLY A 624 25.79 -31.81 16.43
C GLY A 624 25.74 -33.21 17.04
N THR A 625 26.40 -33.44 18.19
CA THR A 625 26.37 -34.73 18.87
C THR A 625 24.94 -35.17 19.18
N GLY A 626 24.54 -36.33 18.66
CA GLY A 626 23.15 -36.83 18.76
C GLY A 626 22.15 -36.20 17.83
N MET A 627 22.59 -35.23 17.00
CA MET A 627 21.75 -34.52 16.04
C MET A 627 21.98 -35.01 14.60
N HIS A 628 21.02 -34.75 13.75
CA HIS A 628 21.04 -35.10 12.32
C HIS A 628 21.20 -33.83 11.46
N LEU A 629 22.12 -33.88 10.51
CA LEU A 629 22.33 -32.80 9.53
C LEU A 629 21.92 -33.28 8.14
N THR A 630 21.04 -32.53 7.51
CA THR A 630 20.53 -32.83 6.17
C THR A 630 20.73 -31.66 5.23
N SER A 631 20.64 -31.90 3.91
CA SER A 631 20.30 -30.81 2.98
C SER A 631 18.91 -30.26 3.30
N GLY A 632 18.67 -29.00 2.95
CA GLY A 632 17.37 -28.40 3.09
C GLY A 632 16.28 -29.11 2.28
N ILE A 633 15.07 -29.08 2.81
CA ILE A 633 13.86 -29.53 2.11
C ILE A 633 13.58 -28.55 0.98
N ILE A 634 13.16 -29.08 -0.17
CA ILE A 634 12.72 -28.33 -1.35
C ILE A 634 11.27 -28.67 -1.61
N ASP A 635 10.40 -27.66 -1.55
CA ASP A 635 8.99 -27.82 -1.88
C ASP A 635 8.78 -27.58 -3.38
N GLU A 636 8.55 -28.63 -4.13
CA GLU A 636 8.40 -28.56 -5.58
C GLU A 636 7.11 -27.83 -5.99
N HIS A 637 6.15 -27.68 -5.08
CA HIS A 637 4.89 -27.02 -5.38
C HIS A 637 4.37 -26.23 -4.18
N SER A 638 4.49 -24.92 -4.28
CA SER A 638 4.08 -24.00 -3.20
C SER A 638 3.38 -22.74 -3.74
N HIS A 639 2.50 -22.18 -2.92
CA HIS A 639 1.80 -20.93 -3.17
C HIS A 639 2.02 -19.88 -2.07
N ILE A 640 2.99 -20.08 -1.18
CA ILE A 640 3.42 -19.03 -0.23
C ILE A 640 4.15 -17.91 -0.95
N ALA A 641 4.40 -16.82 -0.24
CA ALA A 641 5.21 -15.70 -0.75
C ALA A 641 4.69 -15.10 -2.07
N ILE A 642 3.39 -15.09 -2.31
CA ILE A 642 2.74 -14.51 -3.50
C ILE A 642 1.80 -13.40 -3.06
N SER A 643 1.86 -12.23 -3.74
CA SER A 643 1.00 -11.08 -3.47
C SER A 643 -0.26 -11.10 -4.31
N LYS A 644 -1.40 -10.77 -3.71
CA LYS A 644 -2.66 -10.40 -4.37
C LYS A 644 -3.13 -11.41 -5.43
N GLY A 645 -3.16 -12.68 -5.05
CA GLY A 645 -3.73 -13.78 -5.84
C GLY A 645 -2.69 -14.67 -6.53
N VAL A 646 -2.99 -15.98 -6.56
CA VAL A 646 -2.16 -17.02 -7.19
C VAL A 646 -2.66 -17.43 -8.56
N ASN A 647 -3.89 -17.07 -8.91
CA ASN A 647 -4.51 -17.34 -10.20
C ASN A 647 -4.80 -16.05 -10.97
N GLU A 648 -4.45 -16.03 -12.25
CA GLU A 648 -5.05 -15.11 -13.21
C GLU A 648 -6.19 -15.84 -13.92
N GLY A 649 -7.36 -15.83 -13.28
CA GLY A 649 -8.52 -16.64 -13.73
C GLY A 649 -9.31 -16.06 -14.90
N GLY A 650 -8.97 -14.87 -15.38
CA GLY A 650 -9.73 -14.15 -16.40
C GLY A 650 -9.78 -14.82 -17.78
N GLN A 651 -8.75 -15.59 -18.12
CA GLN A 651 -8.61 -16.29 -19.39
C GLN A 651 -8.16 -17.73 -19.16
N THR A 652 -8.27 -18.58 -20.19
CA THR A 652 -7.85 -20.00 -20.10
C THR A 652 -6.37 -20.23 -20.42
N VAL A 653 -5.76 -19.29 -21.14
CA VAL A 653 -4.32 -19.22 -21.40
C VAL A 653 -3.83 -17.86 -20.89
N THR A 654 -2.88 -17.88 -19.99
CA THR A 654 -2.30 -16.69 -19.37
C THR A 654 -0.80 -16.88 -19.18
N ALA A 655 -0.13 -17.39 -20.22
CA ALA A 655 1.31 -17.67 -20.19
C ALA A 655 2.16 -16.40 -19.98
N GLU A 656 1.61 -15.23 -20.28
CA GLU A 656 2.26 -13.92 -20.11
C GLU A 656 2.46 -13.52 -18.64
N VAL A 657 1.63 -14.02 -17.71
CA VAL A 657 1.75 -13.65 -16.29
C VAL A 657 2.90 -14.40 -15.62
N SER A 658 3.53 -13.77 -14.63
CA SER A 658 4.67 -14.37 -13.93
C SER A 658 4.56 -14.18 -12.41
N ILE A 659 4.74 -15.28 -11.69
CA ILE A 659 4.85 -15.28 -10.23
C ILE A 659 6.08 -14.47 -9.77
N SER A 660 7.14 -14.40 -10.56
CA SER A 660 8.34 -13.62 -10.22
C SER A 660 8.06 -12.12 -10.08
N ASP A 661 7.00 -11.60 -10.71
CA ASP A 661 6.60 -10.20 -10.60
C ASP A 661 5.87 -9.89 -9.30
N VAL A 662 5.41 -10.92 -8.58
CA VAL A 662 4.56 -10.76 -7.38
C VAL A 662 5.09 -11.48 -6.14
N VAL A 663 6.36 -11.87 -6.12
CA VAL A 663 6.98 -12.46 -4.93
C VAL A 663 6.83 -11.51 -3.73
N ASN A 664 6.37 -12.06 -2.60
CA ASN A 664 6.13 -11.35 -1.35
C ASN A 664 7.11 -11.80 -0.26
N PRO A 665 8.17 -11.06 0.02
CA PRO A 665 9.16 -11.46 1.01
C PRO A 665 8.70 -11.27 2.47
N ASP A 666 7.57 -10.58 2.70
CA ASP A 666 7.01 -10.34 4.04
C ASP A 666 6.09 -11.47 4.51
N ASP A 667 5.82 -12.47 3.66
CA ASP A 667 4.94 -13.58 4.02
C ASP A 667 5.53 -14.39 5.18
N ILE A 668 4.84 -14.40 6.31
CA ILE A 668 5.26 -15.13 7.50
C ILE A 668 5.45 -16.64 7.26
N ASN A 669 4.78 -17.19 6.23
CA ASN A 669 4.92 -18.60 5.89
C ASN A 669 6.34 -18.95 5.44
N ILE A 670 7.11 -17.99 4.92
CA ILE A 670 8.55 -18.17 4.65
C ILE A 670 9.28 -18.56 5.95
N TYR A 671 9.10 -17.76 7.01
CA TYR A 671 9.72 -18.01 8.30
C TYR A 671 9.22 -19.30 8.95
N ARG A 672 7.92 -19.58 8.83
CA ARG A 672 7.31 -20.81 9.36
C ARG A 672 7.80 -22.06 8.64
N GLN A 673 8.03 -22.00 7.34
CA GLN A 673 8.60 -23.11 6.57
C GLN A 673 10.09 -23.29 6.82
N LEU A 674 10.86 -22.22 7.05
CA LEU A 674 12.24 -22.32 7.55
C LEU A 674 12.31 -23.08 8.88
N ALA A 675 11.35 -22.86 9.78
CA ALA A 675 11.22 -23.61 11.04
C ALA A 675 10.83 -25.09 10.81
N GLY A 676 10.34 -25.45 9.62
CA GLY A 676 10.10 -26.81 9.16
C GLY A 676 11.24 -27.41 8.33
N GLY A 677 12.34 -26.68 8.15
CA GLY A 677 13.51 -27.11 7.39
C GLY A 677 13.42 -26.93 5.87
N VAL A 678 12.43 -26.18 5.38
CA VAL A 678 12.31 -25.86 3.95
C VAL A 678 13.26 -24.71 3.62
N THR A 679 14.07 -24.89 2.57
CA THR A 679 15.07 -23.90 2.15
C THR A 679 14.80 -23.30 0.78
N ALA A 680 14.06 -24.03 -0.05
CA ALA A 680 13.70 -23.55 -1.40
C ALA A 680 12.31 -24.05 -1.78
N ALA A 681 11.68 -23.32 -2.69
CA ALA A 681 10.37 -23.67 -3.21
C ALA A 681 10.21 -23.28 -4.70
N GLN A 682 9.40 -24.04 -5.44
CA GLN A 682 8.82 -23.58 -6.69
C GLN A 682 7.49 -22.91 -6.39
N LEU A 683 7.43 -21.61 -6.63
CA LEU A 683 6.18 -20.83 -6.53
C LEU A 683 5.44 -20.92 -7.86
N LEU A 684 4.21 -21.37 -7.80
CA LEU A 684 3.42 -21.70 -8.97
C LEU A 684 2.17 -20.83 -9.07
N HIS A 685 1.76 -20.54 -10.30
CA HIS A 685 0.38 -20.14 -10.60
C HIS A 685 -0.57 -21.24 -10.15
N GLY A 686 -1.74 -20.90 -9.64
CA GLY A 686 -2.78 -21.88 -9.30
C GLY A 686 -3.25 -22.66 -10.52
N SER A 687 -4.21 -23.54 -10.33
CA SER A 687 -4.67 -24.48 -11.38
C SER A 687 -5.96 -24.05 -12.09
N ALA A 688 -6.30 -22.75 -12.05
CA ALA A 688 -7.52 -22.24 -12.69
C ALA A 688 -7.50 -22.32 -14.21
N ASN A 689 -6.34 -22.34 -14.85
CA ASN A 689 -6.15 -22.21 -16.30
C ASN A 689 -5.51 -23.46 -16.90
N THR A 690 -5.91 -23.80 -18.13
CA THR A 690 -5.26 -24.88 -18.90
C THR A 690 -3.76 -24.63 -19.08
N ILE A 691 -3.41 -23.42 -19.50
CA ILE A 691 -2.03 -22.92 -19.55
C ILE A 691 -2.03 -21.68 -18.66
N GLY A 692 -1.46 -21.81 -17.47
CA GLY A 692 -1.40 -20.74 -16.49
C GLY A 692 -0.18 -19.86 -16.63
N GLY A 693 0.35 -19.38 -15.49
CA GLY A 693 1.46 -18.44 -15.45
C GLY A 693 2.82 -19.08 -15.27
N GLN A 694 3.85 -18.27 -15.51
CA GLN A 694 5.25 -18.59 -15.31
C GLN A 694 5.56 -18.73 -13.82
N SER A 695 6.33 -19.74 -13.45
CA SER A 695 6.72 -20.03 -12.07
C SER A 695 7.95 -19.21 -11.65
N ALA A 696 8.15 -19.09 -10.33
CA ALA A 696 9.39 -18.59 -9.76
C ALA A 696 10.05 -19.66 -8.87
N LEU A 697 11.34 -19.91 -9.05
CA LEU A 697 12.15 -20.73 -8.16
C LEU A 697 12.83 -19.81 -7.13
N ILE A 698 12.55 -20.02 -5.86
CA ILE A 698 13.08 -19.17 -4.78
C ILE A 698 13.85 -19.98 -3.74
N LYS A 699 14.80 -19.31 -3.07
CA LYS A 699 15.27 -19.69 -1.75
C LYS A 699 14.54 -18.88 -0.70
N LEU A 700 14.18 -19.50 0.41
CA LEU A 700 13.41 -18.88 1.49
C LEU A 700 14.28 -17.91 2.32
N LYS A 701 14.92 -16.95 1.65
CA LYS A 701 15.84 -15.97 2.26
C LYS A 701 15.07 -14.91 3.04
N TRP A 702 14.72 -15.23 4.27
CA TRP A 702 14.01 -14.31 5.15
C TRP A 702 14.81 -13.03 5.40
N GLY A 703 14.26 -11.89 4.96
CA GLY A 703 14.94 -10.58 5.03
C GLY A 703 15.49 -10.08 3.69
N ALA A 704 15.48 -10.90 2.65
CA ALA A 704 15.87 -10.50 1.31
C ALA A 704 14.73 -9.77 0.58
N SER A 705 15.07 -9.04 -0.49
CA SER A 705 14.07 -8.47 -1.40
C SER A 705 13.46 -9.56 -2.30
N PRO A 706 12.33 -9.28 -2.99
CA PRO A 706 11.75 -10.22 -3.94
C PRO A 706 12.74 -10.79 -4.94
N ASP A 707 13.61 -9.93 -5.50
CA ASP A 707 14.58 -10.33 -6.52
C ASP A 707 15.75 -11.16 -5.96
N GLU A 708 16.16 -10.88 -4.72
CA GLU A 708 17.24 -11.62 -4.05
C GLU A 708 16.79 -13.02 -3.59
N MET A 709 15.47 -13.25 -3.46
CA MET A 709 14.92 -14.57 -3.17
C MET A 709 14.92 -15.47 -4.41
N ILE A 710 14.74 -14.91 -5.61
CA ILE A 710 14.73 -15.68 -6.85
C ILE A 710 16.12 -16.30 -7.09
N ILE A 711 16.14 -17.61 -7.39
CA ILE A 711 17.37 -18.34 -7.66
C ILE A 711 17.99 -17.84 -8.98
N PRO A 712 19.20 -17.26 -8.97
CA PRO A 712 19.83 -16.77 -10.18
C PRO A 712 20.08 -17.89 -11.22
N ASN A 713 19.78 -17.60 -12.49
CA ASN A 713 19.98 -18.52 -13.60
C ASN A 713 19.26 -19.87 -13.44
N ALA A 714 18.18 -19.90 -12.65
CA ALA A 714 17.34 -21.08 -12.52
C ALA A 714 16.64 -21.39 -13.85
N PRO A 715 16.35 -22.67 -14.14
CA PRO A 715 15.53 -23.05 -15.28
C PRO A 715 14.16 -22.39 -15.25
N LYS A 716 13.62 -22.06 -16.42
CA LYS A 716 12.32 -21.44 -16.56
C LYS A 716 11.22 -22.50 -16.49
N PHE A 717 10.15 -22.21 -15.75
CA PHE A 717 8.98 -23.08 -15.63
C PHE A 717 7.69 -22.33 -15.91
N ILE A 718 6.65 -23.10 -16.25
CA ILE A 718 5.27 -22.63 -16.38
C ILE A 718 4.32 -23.65 -15.75
N LYS A 719 3.26 -23.18 -15.11
CA LYS A 719 2.18 -24.02 -14.62
C LYS A 719 1.16 -24.27 -15.70
N CYS A 720 0.87 -25.55 -15.95
CA CYS A 720 -0.33 -26.00 -16.66
C CYS A 720 -1.25 -26.73 -15.72
N ALA A 721 -2.51 -26.96 -16.10
CA ALA A 721 -3.45 -27.70 -15.31
C ALA A 721 -4.45 -28.50 -16.14
N LEU A 722 -4.89 -29.61 -15.54
CA LEU A 722 -5.92 -30.52 -16.01
C LEU A 722 -7.05 -30.59 -14.96
N GLY A 723 -8.11 -31.28 -15.23
CA GLY A 723 -9.11 -31.65 -14.24
C GLY A 723 -10.26 -30.66 -14.05
N GLU A 724 -10.85 -30.71 -12.87
CA GLU A 724 -12.06 -29.97 -12.52
C GLU A 724 -11.85 -28.46 -12.38
N ASN A 725 -10.69 -28.06 -11.90
CA ASN A 725 -10.38 -26.65 -11.72
C ASN A 725 -10.41 -25.89 -13.05
N VAL A 726 -9.79 -26.44 -14.07
CA VAL A 726 -9.72 -25.82 -15.40
C VAL A 726 -11.09 -25.72 -16.06
N LYS A 727 -11.94 -26.72 -15.85
CA LYS A 727 -13.34 -26.76 -16.35
C LYS A 727 -14.29 -25.93 -15.51
N GLN A 728 -13.84 -25.40 -14.40
CA GLN A 728 -14.63 -24.65 -13.43
C GLN A 728 -15.80 -25.45 -12.81
N SER A 729 -15.75 -26.77 -12.88
CA SER A 729 -16.83 -27.63 -12.38
C SER A 729 -16.95 -27.62 -10.85
N ASN A 730 -15.91 -27.22 -10.15
CA ASN A 730 -15.83 -27.07 -8.70
C ASN A 730 -15.82 -25.62 -8.20
N TRP A 731 -16.06 -24.61 -9.07
CA TRP A 731 -15.98 -23.20 -8.68
C TRP A 731 -17.26 -22.67 -8.04
N GLY A 732 -18.38 -23.41 -8.08
CA GLY A 732 -19.65 -22.94 -7.54
C GLY A 732 -20.08 -21.62 -8.17
N ASP A 733 -20.37 -20.62 -7.34
CA ASP A 733 -20.81 -19.28 -7.79
C ASP A 733 -19.72 -18.47 -8.51
N TYR A 734 -18.44 -18.87 -8.40
CA TYR A 734 -17.32 -18.26 -9.14
C TYR A 734 -17.17 -18.76 -10.58
N ASN A 735 -18.01 -19.72 -11.00
CA ASN A 735 -17.98 -20.21 -12.37
C ASN A 735 -18.27 -19.09 -13.37
N THR A 736 -17.31 -18.79 -14.23
CA THR A 736 -17.41 -17.73 -15.24
C THR A 736 -17.98 -18.20 -16.56
N VAL A 737 -18.31 -19.48 -16.67
CA VAL A 737 -18.80 -20.13 -17.92
C VAL A 737 -17.82 -19.95 -19.12
N ARG A 738 -16.55 -19.67 -18.85
CA ARG A 738 -15.55 -19.57 -19.89
C ARG A 738 -15.18 -20.96 -20.44
N PHE A 739 -14.77 -21.05 -21.69
CA PHE A 739 -14.16 -22.23 -22.26
C PHE A 739 -12.79 -22.51 -21.61
N PRO A 740 -12.39 -23.78 -21.33
CA PRO A 740 -13.13 -25.04 -21.59
C PRO A 740 -14.07 -25.44 -20.43
N GLN A 741 -15.12 -26.19 -20.75
CA GLN A 741 -16.05 -26.76 -19.76
C GLN A 741 -16.00 -28.30 -19.72
N THR A 742 -15.13 -28.91 -20.55
CA THR A 742 -14.98 -30.37 -20.68
C THR A 742 -13.51 -30.76 -20.82
N ARG A 743 -13.18 -32.03 -20.53
CA ARG A 743 -11.84 -32.58 -20.74
C ARG A 743 -11.36 -32.48 -22.19
N MET A 744 -12.27 -32.71 -23.15
CA MET A 744 -11.99 -32.52 -24.59
C MET A 744 -11.63 -31.05 -24.89
N GLY A 745 -12.32 -30.09 -24.25
CA GLY A 745 -12.01 -28.68 -24.41
C GLY A 745 -10.63 -28.32 -23.83
N VAL A 746 -10.22 -28.95 -22.73
CA VAL A 746 -8.87 -28.79 -22.18
C VAL A 746 -7.81 -29.24 -23.19
N GLU A 747 -7.97 -30.41 -23.79
CA GLU A 747 -7.09 -30.91 -24.86
C GLU A 747 -7.01 -29.91 -26.02
N GLN A 748 -8.17 -29.39 -26.46
CA GLN A 748 -8.26 -28.44 -27.56
C GLN A 748 -7.49 -27.14 -27.26
N VAL A 749 -7.55 -26.63 -26.03
CA VAL A 749 -6.81 -25.42 -25.63
C VAL A 749 -5.30 -25.61 -25.77
N PHE A 750 -4.75 -26.75 -25.38
CA PHE A 750 -3.33 -27.04 -25.57
C PHE A 750 -2.96 -27.02 -27.06
N TYR A 751 -3.73 -27.71 -27.89
CA TYR A 751 -3.46 -27.73 -29.35
C TYR A 751 -3.57 -26.30 -29.93
N ASP A 752 -4.57 -25.54 -29.56
CA ASP A 752 -4.77 -24.18 -30.06
C ASP A 752 -3.60 -23.26 -29.65
N GLY A 753 -3.23 -23.26 -28.38
CA GLY A 753 -2.14 -22.46 -27.85
C GLY A 753 -0.80 -22.76 -28.58
N PHE A 754 -0.41 -24.04 -28.67
CA PHE A 754 0.86 -24.39 -29.30
C PHE A 754 0.86 -24.21 -30.84
N LYS A 755 -0.27 -24.38 -31.52
CA LYS A 755 -0.38 -24.08 -32.94
C LYS A 755 -0.27 -22.59 -33.22
N ARG A 756 -0.87 -21.74 -32.37
CA ARG A 756 -0.70 -20.29 -32.45
C ARG A 756 0.77 -19.90 -32.23
N ALA A 757 1.44 -20.52 -31.26
CA ALA A 757 2.85 -20.30 -31.01
C ALA A 757 3.74 -20.72 -32.21
N GLN A 758 3.46 -21.85 -32.83
CA GLN A 758 4.16 -22.29 -34.03
C GLN A 758 3.98 -21.29 -35.19
N ALA A 759 2.79 -20.77 -35.42
CA ALA A 759 2.50 -19.75 -36.40
C ALA A 759 3.26 -18.44 -36.10
N TYR A 760 3.22 -17.99 -34.90
CA TYR A 760 3.92 -16.79 -34.40
C TYR A 760 5.46 -16.93 -34.61
N LYS A 761 6.03 -18.06 -34.22
CA LYS A 761 7.45 -18.35 -34.42
C LYS A 761 7.83 -18.31 -35.89
N LYS A 762 6.98 -18.86 -36.77
CA LYS A 762 7.20 -18.86 -38.24
C LYS A 762 7.18 -17.41 -38.78
N GLU A 763 6.30 -16.57 -38.33
CA GLU A 763 6.22 -15.15 -38.71
C GLU A 763 7.51 -14.40 -38.29
N TRP A 764 7.95 -14.54 -37.07
CA TRP A 764 9.19 -13.94 -36.59
C TRP A 764 10.41 -14.47 -37.31
N THR A 765 10.45 -15.77 -37.61
CA THR A 765 11.56 -16.38 -38.40
C THR A 765 11.61 -15.80 -39.81
N ALA A 766 10.45 -15.68 -40.48
CA ALA A 766 10.37 -15.08 -41.80
C ALA A 766 10.83 -13.61 -41.79
N TYR A 767 10.36 -12.83 -40.79
CA TYR A 767 10.80 -11.46 -40.62
C TYR A 767 12.32 -11.34 -40.38
N ASN A 768 12.88 -12.13 -39.50
CA ASN A 768 14.32 -12.10 -39.20
C ASN A 768 15.19 -12.49 -40.39
N LEU A 769 14.71 -13.37 -41.27
CA LEU A 769 15.39 -13.76 -42.49
C LEU A 769 15.31 -12.68 -43.58
N SER A 770 14.23 -11.91 -43.66
CA SER A 770 13.98 -10.90 -44.70
C SER A 770 14.57 -9.52 -44.34
N ALA A 771 14.90 -9.25 -43.09
CA ALA A 771 15.01 -7.93 -42.50
C ALA A 771 16.15 -6.99 -42.95
N LYS A 772 17.07 -7.38 -43.85
CA LYS A 772 18.14 -6.43 -44.23
C LYS A 772 17.83 -5.54 -45.43
N ASN A 773 16.90 -5.91 -46.27
CA ASN A 773 16.57 -5.16 -47.51
C ASN A 773 15.06 -4.99 -47.75
N ASP A 774 14.21 -5.53 -46.94
CA ASP A 774 12.76 -5.46 -47.07
C ASP A 774 12.17 -4.55 -45.99
N LYS A 775 11.31 -3.61 -46.38
CA LYS A 775 10.57 -2.74 -45.43
C LYS A 775 9.39 -3.47 -44.76
N SER A 776 9.53 -4.77 -44.48
CA SER A 776 8.50 -5.53 -43.82
C SER A 776 8.32 -5.04 -42.36
N ILE A 777 7.08 -5.00 -41.92
CA ILE A 777 6.71 -4.65 -40.54
C ILE A 777 7.09 -5.81 -39.63
N ALA A 778 7.76 -5.55 -38.50
CA ALA A 778 8.03 -6.56 -37.50
C ALA A 778 6.68 -7.11 -36.97
N PRO A 779 6.56 -8.41 -36.72
CA PRO A 779 5.38 -8.94 -36.05
C PRO A 779 5.18 -8.26 -34.69
N ARG A 780 3.93 -8.13 -34.25
CA ARG A 780 3.60 -7.62 -32.91
C ARG A 780 4.17 -8.58 -31.87
N LYS A 781 4.79 -8.05 -30.82
CA LYS A 781 5.28 -8.88 -29.72
C LYS A 781 4.11 -9.30 -28.84
N GLU A 782 3.90 -10.60 -28.71
CA GLU A 782 2.85 -11.25 -27.94
C GLU A 782 3.49 -12.02 -26.78
N LEU A 783 3.41 -11.50 -25.56
CA LEU A 783 4.07 -12.11 -24.40
C LEU A 783 3.60 -13.55 -24.14
N GLU A 784 2.29 -13.82 -24.33
CA GLU A 784 1.73 -15.16 -24.22
C GLU A 784 2.41 -16.14 -25.19
N LEU A 785 2.52 -15.75 -26.48
CA LEU A 785 3.06 -16.62 -27.52
C LEU A 785 4.59 -16.77 -27.43
N GLU A 786 5.31 -15.74 -26.94
CA GLU A 786 6.75 -15.83 -26.65
C GLU A 786 7.02 -16.99 -25.67
N VAL A 787 6.25 -17.03 -24.56
CA VAL A 787 6.39 -18.07 -23.54
C VAL A 787 6.06 -19.47 -24.09
N LEU A 788 5.04 -19.59 -24.92
CA LEU A 788 4.69 -20.87 -25.57
C LEU A 788 5.75 -21.31 -26.57
N CYS A 789 6.42 -20.36 -27.26
CA CYS A 789 7.57 -20.67 -28.12
C CYS A 789 8.76 -21.19 -27.29
N GLU A 790 9.05 -20.62 -26.11
CA GLU A 790 10.11 -21.14 -25.23
C GLU A 790 9.87 -22.61 -24.83
N ILE A 791 8.59 -23.03 -24.67
CA ILE A 791 8.25 -24.44 -24.39
C ILE A 791 8.57 -25.31 -25.59
N LEU A 792 8.17 -24.90 -26.79
CA LEU A 792 8.43 -25.63 -28.03
C LEU A 792 9.95 -25.74 -28.38
N GLU A 793 10.74 -24.80 -27.84
CA GLU A 793 12.21 -24.78 -28.00
C GLU A 793 12.94 -25.52 -26.87
N GLY A 794 12.19 -26.00 -25.85
CA GLY A 794 12.76 -26.71 -24.70
C GLY A 794 13.42 -25.80 -23.65
N GLU A 795 13.34 -24.47 -23.81
CA GLU A 795 13.91 -23.50 -22.87
C GLU A 795 13.06 -23.37 -21.60
N ARG A 796 11.74 -23.56 -21.71
CA ARG A 796 10.80 -23.51 -20.61
C ARG A 796 10.16 -24.87 -20.37
N LYS A 797 10.07 -25.25 -19.10
CA LYS A 797 9.59 -26.55 -18.67
C LYS A 797 8.18 -26.46 -18.10
N ILE A 798 7.39 -27.52 -18.28
CA ILE A 798 6.01 -27.57 -17.80
C ILE A 798 5.95 -28.32 -16.48
N THR A 799 5.38 -27.70 -15.45
CA THR A 799 4.83 -28.35 -14.25
C THR A 799 3.31 -28.37 -14.39
N CYS A 800 2.70 -29.55 -14.43
CA CYS A 800 1.27 -29.70 -14.73
C CYS A 800 0.49 -30.30 -13.54
N HIS A 801 -0.47 -29.51 -13.01
CA HIS A 801 -1.48 -30.01 -12.07
C HIS A 801 -2.32 -31.10 -12.71
N SER A 802 -2.44 -32.27 -12.04
CA SER A 802 -3.14 -33.41 -12.60
C SER A 802 -3.45 -34.47 -11.55
N TYR A 803 -4.57 -35.15 -11.70
CA TYR A 803 -4.99 -36.26 -10.82
C TYR A 803 -5.28 -37.53 -11.58
N VAL A 804 -6.06 -37.44 -12.67
CA VAL A 804 -6.70 -38.55 -13.36
C VAL A 804 -5.82 -39.05 -14.52
N GLN A 805 -5.62 -40.40 -14.56
CA GLN A 805 -4.74 -41.06 -15.52
C GLN A 805 -5.05 -40.73 -17.00
N SER A 806 -6.34 -40.62 -17.36
CA SER A 806 -6.74 -40.40 -18.76
C SER A 806 -6.31 -38.98 -19.23
N GLU A 807 -6.35 -37.98 -18.36
CA GLU A 807 -5.94 -36.60 -18.65
C GLU A 807 -4.41 -36.49 -18.73
N ILE A 808 -3.70 -37.17 -17.83
CA ILE A 808 -2.23 -37.26 -17.85
C ILE A 808 -1.75 -37.89 -19.16
N ASN A 809 -2.35 -39.03 -19.55
CA ASN A 809 -2.02 -39.70 -20.80
C ASN A 809 -2.37 -38.84 -22.04
N MET A 810 -3.47 -38.07 -21.96
CA MET A 810 -3.85 -37.12 -23.01
C MET A 810 -2.76 -36.06 -23.21
N LEU A 811 -2.30 -35.40 -22.12
CA LEU A 811 -1.31 -34.33 -22.24
C LEU A 811 0.06 -34.87 -22.74
N MET A 812 0.49 -36.06 -22.32
CA MET A 812 1.68 -36.69 -22.87
C MET A 812 1.56 -36.87 -24.40
N LYS A 813 0.41 -37.32 -24.91
CA LYS A 813 0.17 -37.45 -26.36
C LYS A 813 0.15 -36.11 -27.08
N VAL A 814 -0.43 -35.06 -26.46
CA VAL A 814 -0.37 -33.69 -27.01
C VAL A 814 1.09 -33.25 -27.12
N ALA A 815 1.86 -33.46 -26.04
CA ALA A 815 3.28 -33.10 -26.00
C ALA A 815 4.09 -33.79 -27.09
N ASP A 816 3.92 -35.12 -27.25
CA ASP A 816 4.56 -35.90 -28.29
C ASP A 816 4.20 -35.39 -29.69
N SER A 817 2.92 -35.06 -29.92
CA SER A 817 2.44 -34.58 -31.23
C SER A 817 2.91 -33.18 -31.57
N MET A 818 3.15 -32.33 -30.57
CA MET A 818 3.61 -30.95 -30.74
C MET A 818 5.13 -30.80 -30.63
N GLY A 819 5.84 -31.86 -30.19
CA GLY A 819 7.30 -31.89 -30.11
C GLY A 819 7.92 -31.27 -28.85
N PHE A 820 7.23 -31.33 -27.72
CA PHE A 820 7.77 -30.96 -26.43
C PHE A 820 7.60 -32.07 -25.39
N THR A 821 8.19 -31.93 -24.21
CA THR A 821 8.10 -32.88 -23.11
C THR A 821 7.53 -32.18 -21.86
N VAL A 822 6.57 -32.83 -21.17
CA VAL A 822 6.12 -32.39 -19.85
C VAL A 822 7.24 -32.71 -18.85
N ASN A 823 7.66 -31.74 -18.03
CA ASN A 823 8.74 -31.99 -17.08
C ASN A 823 8.25 -32.71 -15.83
N THR A 824 7.14 -32.27 -15.25
CA THR A 824 6.61 -32.83 -14.00
C THR A 824 5.09 -32.79 -14.01
N PHE A 825 4.45 -33.90 -13.68
CA PHE A 825 3.08 -33.90 -13.25
C PHE A 825 3.05 -33.75 -11.73
N THR A 826 2.42 -32.71 -11.26
CA THR A 826 2.32 -32.40 -9.83
C THR A 826 0.93 -32.76 -9.27
N HIS A 827 0.85 -33.16 -8.00
CA HIS A 827 -0.31 -33.76 -7.34
C HIS A 827 -0.83 -35.03 -8.01
N ILE A 828 0.04 -35.71 -8.72
CA ILE A 828 -0.39 -36.88 -9.51
C ILE A 828 -0.83 -38.02 -8.59
N LEU A 829 -2.14 -38.18 -8.38
CA LEU A 829 -2.68 -39.18 -7.45
C LEU A 829 -2.94 -40.53 -8.12
N GLU A 830 -3.17 -40.58 -9.44
CA GLU A 830 -3.27 -41.82 -10.22
C GLU A 830 -1.99 -42.17 -11.00
N GLY A 831 -0.83 -41.60 -10.62
CA GLY A 831 0.44 -41.87 -11.29
C GLY A 831 0.87 -43.31 -11.31
N TYR A 832 0.53 -44.06 -10.25
CA TYR A 832 0.80 -45.49 -10.16
C TYR A 832 0.18 -46.30 -11.30
N LYS A 833 -0.88 -45.82 -11.97
CA LYS A 833 -1.53 -46.47 -13.10
C LYS A 833 -0.82 -46.29 -14.44
N LEU A 834 0.06 -45.26 -14.52
CA LEU A 834 0.71 -44.79 -15.75
C LEU A 834 2.24 -44.74 -15.65
N ALA A 835 2.81 -45.23 -14.57
CA ALA A 835 4.23 -45.06 -14.27
C ALA A 835 5.17 -45.52 -15.40
N ASP A 836 4.79 -46.59 -16.10
CA ASP A 836 5.51 -47.10 -17.28
C ASP A 836 5.51 -46.11 -18.44
N LYS A 837 4.34 -45.53 -18.79
CA LYS A 837 4.20 -44.54 -19.87
C LYS A 837 4.87 -43.22 -19.52
N MET A 838 4.79 -42.83 -18.27
CA MET A 838 5.46 -41.63 -17.76
C MET A 838 6.99 -41.77 -17.90
N LYS A 839 7.52 -42.96 -17.57
CA LYS A 839 8.94 -43.23 -17.71
C LYS A 839 9.36 -43.22 -19.19
N GLU A 840 8.54 -43.79 -20.11
CA GLU A 840 8.76 -43.75 -21.56
C GLU A 840 8.77 -42.33 -22.10
N HIS A 841 7.83 -41.45 -21.64
CA HIS A 841 7.78 -40.04 -22.00
C HIS A 841 8.94 -39.21 -21.38
N GLY A 842 9.55 -39.71 -20.30
CA GLY A 842 10.65 -39.01 -19.62
C GLY A 842 10.21 -37.96 -18.60
N VAL A 843 8.94 -38.02 -18.16
CA VAL A 843 8.37 -37.07 -17.19
C VAL A 843 8.61 -37.52 -15.76
N GLY A 844 8.85 -36.56 -14.86
CA GLY A 844 8.88 -36.75 -13.42
C GLY A 844 7.50 -36.64 -12.77
N ALA A 845 7.44 -36.95 -11.47
CA ALA A 845 6.20 -36.91 -10.70
C ALA A 845 6.39 -36.22 -9.37
N SER A 846 5.36 -35.51 -8.94
CA SER A 846 5.23 -35.02 -7.58
C SER A 846 3.85 -35.37 -7.08
N THR A 847 3.71 -35.82 -5.83
CA THR A 847 2.45 -36.31 -5.27
C THR A 847 2.29 -35.94 -3.81
N PHE A 848 1.07 -36.14 -3.28
CA PHE A 848 0.83 -36.16 -1.84
C PHE A 848 1.05 -37.56 -1.29
N SER A 849 1.36 -37.67 0.01
CA SER A 849 1.59 -38.95 0.65
C SER A 849 0.28 -39.69 0.99
N ASP A 850 -0.74 -38.98 1.48
CA ASP A 850 -1.98 -39.57 1.95
C ASP A 850 -3.22 -38.67 1.83
N TRP A 851 -3.20 -37.69 0.96
CA TRP A 851 -4.36 -36.88 0.65
C TRP A 851 -5.27 -37.61 -0.33
N TRP A 852 -6.43 -38.02 0.15
CA TRP A 852 -7.45 -38.70 -0.64
C TRP A 852 -8.87 -38.31 -0.22
N ALA A 853 -9.83 -38.53 -1.10
CA ALA A 853 -11.27 -38.40 -0.84
C ALA A 853 -11.75 -36.98 -0.42
N TYR A 854 -10.96 -35.93 -0.61
CA TYR A 854 -11.40 -34.55 -0.33
C TYR A 854 -12.20 -33.95 -1.51
N LYS A 855 -12.11 -34.53 -2.69
CA LYS A 855 -12.94 -34.24 -3.87
C LYS A 855 -13.07 -35.46 -4.75
N PHE A 856 -14.06 -35.47 -5.67
CA PHE A 856 -14.40 -36.66 -6.45
C PHE A 856 -13.24 -37.12 -7.35
N GLU A 857 -12.54 -36.24 -8.03
CA GLU A 857 -11.47 -36.60 -8.95
C GLU A 857 -10.21 -37.23 -8.28
N VAL A 858 -10.19 -37.29 -6.95
CA VAL A 858 -9.11 -37.94 -6.19
C VAL A 858 -9.53 -39.22 -5.46
N ASN A 859 -10.67 -39.75 -5.83
CA ASN A 859 -11.26 -40.92 -5.18
C ASN A 859 -10.45 -42.23 -5.33
N GLU A 860 -9.52 -42.25 -6.30
CA GLU A 860 -8.64 -43.41 -6.55
C GLU A 860 -7.19 -43.17 -6.08
N ALA A 861 -6.98 -42.16 -5.26
CA ALA A 861 -5.68 -41.92 -4.61
C ALA A 861 -5.35 -43.10 -3.64
N ILE A 862 -4.11 -43.49 -3.59
CA ILE A 862 -3.61 -44.55 -2.71
C ILE A 862 -2.31 -44.13 -2.00
N PRO A 863 -2.05 -44.57 -0.78
CA PRO A 863 -0.86 -44.17 -0.01
C PRO A 863 0.45 -44.77 -0.55
N TYR A 864 0.38 -45.69 -1.46
CA TYR A 864 1.55 -46.37 -2.09
C TYR A 864 2.02 -45.70 -3.36
N ASN A 865 1.31 -44.65 -3.83
CA ASN A 865 1.52 -44.05 -5.13
C ASN A 865 3.00 -43.63 -5.38
N ALA A 866 3.59 -42.88 -4.44
CA ALA A 866 4.98 -42.45 -4.55
C ALA A 866 5.96 -43.63 -4.64
N ALA A 867 5.75 -44.64 -3.81
CA ALA A 867 6.61 -45.82 -3.77
C ALA A 867 6.51 -46.66 -5.09
N LEU A 868 5.32 -46.82 -5.63
CA LEU A 868 5.11 -47.57 -6.88
C LEU A 868 5.73 -46.84 -8.08
N MET A 869 5.56 -45.52 -8.18
CA MET A 869 6.20 -44.72 -9.22
C MET A 869 7.73 -44.74 -9.09
N ASN A 870 8.26 -44.67 -7.87
CA ASN A 870 9.70 -44.73 -7.61
C ASN A 870 10.27 -46.11 -8.00
N GLN A 871 9.58 -47.23 -7.68
CA GLN A 871 9.97 -48.58 -8.06
C GLN A 871 10.03 -48.79 -9.59
N GLN A 872 9.19 -48.04 -10.35
CA GLN A 872 9.26 -48.02 -11.80
C GLN A 872 10.43 -47.20 -12.33
N GLY A 873 11.16 -46.51 -11.48
CA GLY A 873 12.34 -45.69 -11.78
C GLY A 873 12.03 -44.27 -12.23
N LEU A 874 10.87 -43.75 -11.85
CA LEU A 874 10.56 -42.33 -11.99
C LEU A 874 11.30 -41.51 -10.90
N VAL A 875 11.63 -40.28 -11.21
CA VAL A 875 11.97 -39.28 -10.20
C VAL A 875 10.68 -38.79 -9.57
N VAL A 876 10.52 -39.12 -8.30
CA VAL A 876 9.27 -38.79 -7.55
C VAL A 876 9.60 -37.83 -6.41
N ALA A 877 8.78 -36.80 -6.24
CA ALA A 877 8.81 -35.90 -5.09
C ALA A 877 7.49 -35.96 -4.29
N ILE A 878 7.55 -35.48 -3.06
CA ILE A 878 6.38 -35.11 -2.24
C ILE A 878 6.37 -33.60 -2.15
N ASN A 879 5.22 -32.98 -2.41
CA ASN A 879 5.00 -31.54 -2.34
C ASN A 879 3.91 -31.17 -1.32
N SER A 880 3.80 -29.88 -1.04
CA SER A 880 2.80 -29.41 -0.08
C SER A 880 1.48 -28.93 -0.69
N ASP A 881 1.51 -28.09 -1.68
CA ASP A 881 0.36 -27.30 -2.16
C ASP A 881 -0.37 -26.52 -1.02
N ASP A 882 0.20 -26.49 0.16
CA ASP A 882 -0.39 -25.95 1.37
C ASP A 882 0.66 -25.39 2.31
N ALA A 883 0.44 -24.15 2.81
CA ALA A 883 1.40 -23.46 3.67
C ALA A 883 1.67 -24.19 5.01
N GLU A 884 0.66 -24.86 5.57
CA GLU A 884 0.78 -25.60 6.82
C GLU A 884 1.43 -26.97 6.61
N MET A 885 1.10 -27.65 5.51
CA MET A 885 1.76 -28.91 5.16
C MET A 885 3.23 -28.68 4.81
N GLY A 886 3.56 -27.58 4.12
CA GLY A 886 4.95 -27.24 3.77
C GLY A 886 5.91 -27.30 4.97
N ARG A 887 5.43 -26.99 6.18
CA ARG A 887 6.22 -27.08 7.41
C ARG A 887 6.50 -28.52 7.90
N ARG A 888 5.86 -29.51 7.31
CA ARG A 888 5.86 -30.93 7.77
C ARG A 888 6.22 -31.92 6.68
N LEU A 889 6.87 -31.45 5.60
CA LEU A 889 7.26 -32.31 4.48
C LEU A 889 8.13 -33.50 4.89
N ASN A 890 8.92 -33.35 5.96
CA ASN A 890 9.66 -34.45 6.55
C ASN A 890 8.76 -35.59 7.03
N GLN A 891 7.59 -35.26 7.63
CA GLN A 891 6.62 -36.23 8.09
C GLN A 891 5.86 -36.85 6.92
N GLU A 892 5.60 -36.07 5.87
CA GLU A 892 4.97 -36.56 4.63
C GLU A 892 5.88 -37.59 3.93
N ALA A 893 7.20 -37.33 3.88
CA ALA A 893 8.17 -38.30 3.38
C ALA A 893 8.21 -39.59 4.23
N ALA A 894 8.14 -39.46 5.57
CA ALA A 894 8.13 -40.60 6.48
C ALA A 894 6.94 -41.56 6.28
N LYS A 895 5.78 -41.04 5.82
CA LYS A 895 4.61 -41.89 5.48
C LYS A 895 4.92 -42.86 4.33
N CYS A 896 5.79 -42.48 3.39
CA CYS A 896 6.21 -43.38 2.32
C CYS A 896 7.07 -44.56 2.80
N VAL A 897 7.82 -44.40 3.90
CA VAL A 897 8.47 -45.52 4.58
C VAL A 897 7.40 -46.46 5.15
N LYS A 898 6.46 -45.86 5.92
CA LYS A 898 5.46 -46.64 6.64
C LYS A 898 4.48 -47.37 5.71
N TYR A 899 3.94 -46.74 4.70
CA TYR A 899 2.92 -47.31 3.81
C TYR A 899 3.54 -47.97 2.59
N GLY A 900 4.53 -47.33 1.95
CA GLY A 900 5.15 -47.81 0.71
C GLY A 900 6.31 -48.76 0.91
N GLY A 901 6.81 -48.91 2.13
CA GLY A 901 7.99 -49.77 2.39
C GLY A 901 9.28 -49.24 1.79
N MET A 902 9.36 -47.94 1.51
CA MET A 902 10.56 -47.30 0.99
C MET A 902 11.69 -47.32 2.04
N SER A 903 12.95 -47.33 1.60
CA SER A 903 14.04 -47.07 2.50
C SER A 903 13.99 -45.67 3.06
N GLU A 904 14.48 -45.40 4.26
CA GLU A 904 14.53 -44.06 4.85
C GLU A 904 15.30 -43.08 3.94
N MET A 905 16.39 -43.56 3.32
CA MET A 905 17.19 -42.75 2.40
C MET A 905 16.37 -42.34 1.16
N ASP A 906 15.63 -43.24 0.56
CA ASP A 906 14.84 -42.95 -0.64
C ASP A 906 13.65 -42.08 -0.28
N ALA A 907 13.03 -42.29 0.88
CA ALA A 907 11.95 -41.43 1.37
C ALA A 907 12.45 -40.00 1.63
N TRP A 908 13.65 -39.84 2.21
CA TRP A 908 14.22 -38.52 2.44
C TRP A 908 14.53 -37.78 1.12
N LYS A 909 14.94 -38.51 0.07
CA LYS A 909 15.15 -37.93 -1.27
C LYS A 909 13.86 -37.36 -1.87
N LEU A 910 12.67 -37.86 -1.49
CA LEU A 910 11.37 -37.37 -2.02
C LEU A 910 11.12 -35.89 -1.73
N VAL A 911 11.76 -35.35 -0.69
CA VAL A 911 11.59 -33.94 -0.27
C VAL A 911 12.89 -33.13 -0.37
N THR A 912 13.96 -33.71 -0.91
CA THR A 912 15.27 -33.06 -0.98
C THR A 912 15.90 -33.20 -2.39
N LEU A 913 16.53 -34.32 -2.72
CA LEU A 913 17.27 -34.51 -3.96
C LEU A 913 16.33 -34.67 -5.15
N ASN A 914 15.20 -35.36 -5.00
CA ASN A 914 14.28 -35.58 -6.12
C ASN A 914 13.60 -34.28 -6.58
N PRO A 915 13.02 -33.41 -5.70
CA PRO A 915 12.56 -32.11 -6.15
C PRO A 915 13.71 -31.27 -6.77
N ALA A 916 14.94 -31.33 -6.26
CA ALA A 916 16.08 -30.67 -6.91
C ALA A 916 16.31 -31.16 -8.35
N LYS A 917 16.17 -32.47 -8.60
CA LYS A 917 16.25 -33.06 -9.93
C LYS A 917 15.11 -32.61 -10.83
N LEU A 918 13.87 -32.61 -10.31
CA LEU A 918 12.68 -32.15 -11.06
C LEU A 918 12.80 -30.68 -11.47
N LEU A 919 13.46 -29.88 -10.61
CA LEU A 919 13.70 -28.46 -10.85
C LEU A 919 15.03 -28.19 -11.61
N HIS A 920 15.79 -29.24 -11.95
CA HIS A 920 17.10 -29.15 -12.58
C HIS A 920 18.10 -28.27 -11.81
N LEU A 921 18.10 -28.40 -10.47
CA LEU A 921 18.96 -27.71 -9.52
C LEU A 921 19.82 -28.69 -8.71
N ASP A 922 19.85 -29.98 -9.07
CA ASP A 922 20.55 -31.02 -8.32
C ASP A 922 22.08 -30.94 -8.43
N ASP A 923 22.61 -30.17 -9.33
CA ASP A 923 24.02 -29.76 -9.37
C ASP A 923 24.39 -28.83 -8.20
N ARG A 924 23.44 -28.05 -7.70
CA ARG A 924 23.62 -27.01 -6.70
C ARG A 924 23.09 -27.36 -5.32
N MET A 925 21.96 -28.06 -5.21
CA MET A 925 21.22 -28.28 -3.96
C MET A 925 20.63 -29.70 -3.87
N GLY A 926 19.90 -30.02 -2.78
CA GLY A 926 19.20 -31.29 -2.57
C GLY A 926 20.05 -32.41 -2.00
N SER A 927 21.37 -32.24 -1.87
CA SER A 927 22.27 -33.20 -1.21
C SER A 927 23.44 -32.49 -0.54
N ILE A 928 24.12 -33.17 0.37
CA ILE A 928 25.32 -32.65 1.04
C ILE A 928 26.55 -33.19 0.28
N ARG A 929 27.12 -32.34 -0.55
CA ARG A 929 28.34 -32.59 -1.32
C ARG A 929 29.20 -31.33 -1.41
N VAL A 930 30.52 -31.49 -1.38
CA VAL A 930 31.44 -30.36 -1.55
C VAL A 930 31.18 -29.62 -2.85
N GLY A 931 31.09 -28.30 -2.78
CA GLY A 931 30.79 -27.40 -3.89
C GLY A 931 29.32 -27.03 -4.05
N LYS A 932 28.37 -27.76 -3.47
CA LYS A 932 26.95 -27.40 -3.45
C LYS A 932 26.68 -26.24 -2.50
N ASP A 933 25.54 -25.61 -2.68
CA ASP A 933 25.05 -24.54 -1.82
C ASP A 933 24.89 -25.05 -0.38
N ALA A 934 25.26 -24.22 0.58
CA ALA A 934 25.18 -24.59 1.99
C ALA A 934 23.74 -24.32 2.51
N ASP A 935 22.77 -25.02 1.92
CA ASP A 935 21.36 -25.04 2.33
C ASP A 935 21.16 -26.29 3.20
N LEU A 936 21.25 -26.11 4.50
CA LEU A 936 21.35 -27.20 5.47
C LEU A 936 20.35 -27.06 6.61
N VAL A 937 19.95 -28.20 7.18
CA VAL A 937 19.05 -28.25 8.33
C VAL A 937 19.64 -29.17 9.40
N LEU A 938 19.75 -28.65 10.62
CA LEU A 938 20.10 -29.41 11.80
C LEU A 938 18.87 -29.82 12.58
N TRP A 939 18.67 -31.11 12.79
CA TRP A 939 17.55 -31.73 13.48
C TRP A 939 17.94 -32.31 14.81
N SER A 940 17.01 -32.24 15.79
CA SER A 940 17.23 -32.84 17.11
C SER A 940 17.24 -34.39 17.11
N ASP A 941 16.69 -35.02 16.06
CA ASP A 941 16.51 -36.47 15.93
C ASP A 941 16.52 -36.82 14.43
N ASN A 942 16.36 -38.14 14.11
CA ASN A 942 16.13 -38.60 12.73
C ASN A 942 15.08 -37.73 12.02
N PRO A 943 15.41 -37.10 10.88
CA PRO A 943 14.52 -36.14 10.23
C PRO A 943 13.14 -36.71 9.86
N LEU A 944 13.03 -38.03 9.70
CA LEU A 944 11.74 -38.71 9.42
C LEU A 944 10.95 -39.03 10.71
N SER A 945 11.50 -38.76 11.89
CA SER A 945 10.81 -38.94 13.15
C SER A 945 9.78 -37.85 13.41
N ILE A 946 8.62 -38.21 13.97
CA ILE A 946 7.62 -37.25 14.45
C ILE A 946 8.17 -36.37 15.62
N ASN A 947 9.20 -36.84 16.32
CA ASN A 947 9.86 -36.14 17.41
C ASN A 947 10.99 -35.20 16.94
N ALA A 948 11.33 -35.22 15.63
CA ALA A 948 12.38 -34.38 15.10
C ALA A 948 11.95 -32.92 15.09
N VAL A 949 12.75 -32.06 15.69
CA VAL A 949 12.57 -30.59 15.73
C VAL A 949 13.75 -29.94 15.05
N VAL A 950 13.48 -29.02 14.16
CA VAL A 950 14.51 -28.20 13.53
C VAL A 950 15.19 -27.33 14.58
N GLN A 951 16.50 -27.49 14.73
CA GLN A 951 17.31 -26.66 15.61
C GLN A 951 17.85 -25.45 14.87
N MET A 952 18.16 -25.63 13.58
CA MET A 952 18.73 -24.56 12.75
C MET A 952 18.49 -24.84 11.27
N THR A 953 18.17 -23.79 10.50
CA THR A 953 18.07 -23.82 9.04
C THR A 953 19.00 -22.77 8.43
N LEU A 954 19.86 -23.21 7.53
CA LEU A 954 20.80 -22.39 6.78
C LEU A 954 20.41 -22.35 5.32
N ILE A 955 20.57 -21.16 4.73
CA ILE A 955 20.52 -20.96 3.26
C ILE A 955 21.77 -20.18 2.84
N ASP A 956 22.44 -20.66 1.80
CA ASP A 956 23.74 -20.10 1.35
C ASP A 956 24.72 -19.89 2.53
N GLY A 957 24.73 -20.81 3.48
CA GLY A 957 25.61 -20.77 4.66
C GLY A 957 25.24 -19.73 5.72
N GLN A 958 24.13 -19.04 5.58
CA GLN A 958 23.61 -18.07 6.56
C GLN A 958 22.50 -18.71 7.39
N VAL A 959 22.53 -18.51 8.70
CA VAL A 959 21.48 -18.98 9.61
C VAL A 959 20.27 -18.06 9.49
N LEU A 960 19.19 -18.56 8.89
CA LEU A 960 17.94 -17.80 8.72
C LEU A 960 16.86 -18.19 9.73
N PHE A 961 16.99 -19.36 10.33
CA PHE A 961 16.19 -19.80 11.46
C PHE A 961 17.05 -20.54 12.46
N SER A 962 16.87 -20.26 13.74
CA SER A 962 17.31 -21.13 14.83
C SER A 962 16.27 -21.09 15.95
N LEU A 963 16.10 -22.22 16.64
CA LEU A 963 15.13 -22.35 17.74
C LEU A 963 15.41 -21.37 18.89
N ASP A 964 16.68 -21.15 19.21
CA ASP A 964 17.09 -20.20 20.26
C ASP A 964 16.73 -18.76 19.87
N GLN A 965 16.98 -18.40 18.62
CA GLN A 965 16.61 -17.09 18.10
C GLN A 965 15.09 -16.88 18.04
N ASP A 966 14.34 -17.91 17.67
CA ASP A 966 12.88 -17.85 17.67
C ASP A 966 12.32 -17.62 19.07
N ASN A 967 12.85 -18.32 20.09
CA ASN A 967 12.49 -18.10 21.49
C ASN A 967 12.78 -16.66 21.94
N ALA A 968 13.91 -16.11 21.54
CA ALA A 968 14.26 -14.71 21.82
C ALA A 968 13.29 -13.73 21.13
N LEU A 969 12.95 -13.98 19.86
CA LEU A 969 11.97 -13.18 19.10
C LEU A 969 10.57 -13.25 19.74
N GLN A 970 10.12 -14.42 20.17
CA GLN A 970 8.85 -14.56 20.86
C GLN A 970 8.81 -13.76 22.17
N SER A 971 9.91 -13.76 22.93
CA SER A 971 10.03 -12.98 24.17
C SER A 971 10.01 -11.48 23.88
N ARG A 972 10.77 -11.02 22.88
CA ARG A 972 10.73 -9.64 22.40
C ARG A 972 9.31 -9.24 21.98
N ASN A 973 8.64 -10.05 21.17
CA ASN A 973 7.32 -9.77 20.65
C ASN A 973 6.26 -9.64 21.76
N LYS A 974 6.38 -10.42 22.85
CA LYS A 974 5.50 -10.28 24.04
C LYS A 974 5.71 -8.94 24.73
N MET A 975 6.97 -8.53 24.93
CA MET A 975 7.28 -7.24 25.56
C MET A 975 6.82 -6.07 24.69
N GLU A 976 7.08 -6.12 23.40
CA GLU A 976 6.70 -5.09 22.44
C GLU A 976 5.19 -4.94 22.34
N ARG A 977 4.46 -6.04 22.28
CA ARG A 977 2.98 -5.99 22.30
C ARG A 977 2.46 -5.31 23.57
N ALA A 978 3.02 -5.64 24.74
CA ALA A 978 2.63 -5.02 26.00
C ALA A 978 2.91 -3.52 26.00
N HIS A 979 4.06 -3.11 25.50
CA HIS A 979 4.45 -1.71 25.35
C HIS A 979 3.46 -0.94 24.43
N LEU A 980 3.25 -1.42 23.21
CA LEU A 980 2.35 -0.78 22.25
C LEU A 980 0.90 -0.73 22.72
N THR A 981 0.41 -1.79 23.37
CA THR A 981 -0.92 -1.81 23.98
C THR A 981 -1.03 -0.74 25.05
N SER A 982 -0.01 -0.55 25.88
CA SER A 982 0.03 0.50 26.92
C SER A 982 -0.01 1.90 26.29
N LEU A 983 0.75 2.14 25.22
CA LEU A 983 0.72 3.42 24.49
C LEU A 983 -0.68 3.71 23.92
N MET A 984 -1.31 2.72 23.29
CA MET A 984 -2.67 2.86 22.76
C MET A 984 -3.73 3.09 23.86
N LEU A 985 -3.61 2.42 25.00
CA LEU A 985 -4.49 2.67 26.15
C LEU A 985 -4.38 4.12 26.63
N SER A 986 -3.19 4.70 26.65
CA SER A 986 -2.99 6.09 27.01
C SER A 986 -3.67 7.08 26.04
N GLN A 987 -3.71 6.75 24.74
CA GLN A 987 -4.45 7.52 23.74
C GLN A 987 -5.97 7.41 23.96
N ASN A 988 -6.46 6.20 24.23
CA ASN A 988 -7.88 5.97 24.53
C ASN A 988 -8.35 6.76 25.76
N GLN A 989 -7.50 6.86 26.79
CA GLN A 989 -7.79 7.65 28.00
C GLN A 989 -7.86 9.16 27.74
N LYS A 990 -7.16 9.65 26.72
CA LYS A 990 -7.21 11.06 26.30
C LYS A 990 -8.40 11.37 25.39
N ASN A 991 -9.33 10.43 25.19
CA ASN A 991 -10.47 10.53 24.27
C ASN A 991 -10.07 10.83 22.82
N GLU A 992 -8.88 10.41 22.40
CA GLU A 992 -8.49 10.48 21.00
C GLU A 992 -9.28 9.46 20.16
N ALA A 993 -9.47 9.76 18.88
CA ALA A 993 -10.16 8.86 17.98
C ALA A 993 -9.43 7.51 17.89
N THR A 994 -10.17 6.41 17.97
CA THR A 994 -9.65 5.05 17.89
C THR A 994 -10.38 4.26 16.80
N GLN A 995 -9.72 3.21 16.30
CA GLN A 995 -10.32 2.26 15.39
C GLN A 995 -10.59 0.92 16.07
N LYS A 996 -11.64 0.23 15.63
CA LYS A 996 -11.91 -1.15 16.06
C LYS A 996 -11.11 -2.10 15.18
N PHE A 997 -10.48 -3.10 15.81
CA PHE A 997 -9.86 -4.18 15.07
C PHE A 997 -10.94 -5.04 14.40
N LYS A 998 -10.77 -5.27 13.11
CA LYS A 998 -11.56 -6.24 12.36
C LYS A 998 -10.61 -7.37 11.97
N PRO A 999 -10.80 -8.58 12.48
CA PRO A 999 -9.96 -9.71 12.10
C PRO A 999 -9.99 -9.87 10.58
N LYS A 1000 -8.83 -9.82 9.97
CA LYS A 1000 -8.68 -10.24 8.58
C LYS A 1000 -8.47 -11.74 8.60
N ARG A 1001 -9.18 -12.48 7.76
CA ARG A 1001 -8.89 -13.90 7.57
C ARG A 1001 -7.49 -14.01 6.98
N HIS A 1002 -6.65 -14.87 7.55
CA HIS A 1002 -5.38 -15.21 6.94
C HIS A 1002 -5.67 -15.95 5.65
N ARG A 1003 -5.18 -15.42 4.55
CA ARG A 1003 -5.29 -16.03 3.24
C ARG A 1003 -4.16 -17.06 3.12
N GLN A 1004 -4.53 -18.29 2.95
CA GLN A 1004 -3.61 -19.33 2.51
C GLN A 1004 -4.00 -19.65 1.07
N PHE A 1005 -3.02 -19.65 0.19
CA PHE A 1005 -3.21 -19.95 -1.20
C PHE A 1005 -2.85 -21.41 -1.47
N HIS A 1006 -3.63 -22.05 -2.29
CA HIS A 1006 -3.36 -23.36 -2.85
C HIS A 1006 -3.97 -23.44 -4.26
N CYS A 1007 -3.76 -24.56 -4.97
CA CYS A 1007 -4.17 -24.69 -6.36
C CYS A 1007 -5.65 -24.38 -6.63
N ASN A 1008 -6.52 -24.60 -5.67
CA ASN A 1008 -7.97 -24.35 -5.81
C ASN A 1008 -8.38 -22.93 -5.46
N THR A 1009 -7.48 -22.07 -4.98
CA THR A 1009 -7.80 -20.70 -4.60
C THR A 1009 -8.23 -19.87 -5.81
N ILE A 1010 -9.44 -19.31 -5.78
CA ILE A 1010 -10.01 -18.51 -6.85
C ILE A 1010 -10.18 -17.07 -6.34
N GLY A 1011 -9.56 -16.12 -7.04
CA GLY A 1011 -9.64 -14.70 -6.73
C GLY A 1011 -8.76 -14.26 -5.54
N GLU A 1012 -8.85 -12.98 -5.20
CA GLU A 1012 -8.06 -12.39 -4.10
C GLU A 1012 -8.61 -12.77 -2.72
N GLU A 1013 -9.87 -13.13 -2.60
CA GLU A 1013 -10.57 -13.32 -1.34
C GLU A 1013 -10.70 -14.77 -0.88
N GLY A 1014 -10.10 -15.71 -1.58
CA GLY A 1014 -10.31 -17.13 -1.31
C GLY A 1014 -11.79 -17.53 -1.42
N SER A 1015 -12.11 -18.69 -1.96
CA SER A 1015 -13.50 -19.13 -2.02
C SER A 1015 -14.04 -19.47 -0.61
N GLU A 1016 -15.34 -19.34 -0.38
CA GLU A 1016 -15.99 -19.83 0.86
C GLU A 1016 -15.77 -21.34 1.07
N LEU A 1017 -15.44 -22.07 0.02
CA LEU A 1017 -15.08 -23.50 0.06
C LEU A 1017 -13.78 -23.76 0.84
N GLU A 1018 -12.86 -22.78 0.96
CA GLU A 1018 -11.65 -22.87 1.79
C GLU A 1018 -11.93 -22.91 3.30
N ASN A 1019 -13.17 -22.59 3.73
CA ASN A 1019 -13.55 -22.60 5.14
C ASN A 1019 -14.04 -23.99 5.63
N ALA A 1020 -14.03 -24.99 4.78
CA ALA A 1020 -14.50 -26.33 5.09
C ALA A 1020 -13.37 -27.33 5.41
N HIS A 1021 -12.12 -26.84 5.50
CA HIS A 1021 -10.94 -27.69 5.82
C HIS A 1021 -10.15 -27.17 7.01
#